data_b0ae00e62145357ba1e4368ba01deda8
#
_entry.id   b0ae00e62145357ba1e4368ba01deda8
#
_cell.length_a   1.000
_cell.length_b   1.000
_cell.length_c   1.000
_cell.angle_alpha   90.00
_cell.angle_beta   90.00
_cell.angle_gamma   90.00
#
_symmetry.space_group_name_H-M   'P 1'
#
loop_
_entity.id
_entity.type
_entity.pdbx_description
1 polymer ?
#
loop_
_entity_poly.entity_id
_entity_poly.type
_entity_poly.pdbx_seq_one_letter_code
_entity_poly.pdbx_strand_id
1 'polypeptide(L)'
;MIVFDLTEKERLLNNFLRYCFFAYNPTDETFGFTSGLCLIMINTFTPDLLQNRLCVDTAGWNVIETTFDRNKLHHHETVFTLGNGYLGTRGTFEEGYPGDCAATFINGVYDDVAIGKTELVNVPSWLPLVIKVAGEAFRLDAGTVIKYERRLDMRLGLISRDIRWRAPCGHTIDLHFERFASLADQHVMAVRVTVTSVDFTGDISIETCFNDADNQGVQHWELLSKGNKNNYIWLHSQTRHSNIQLGMATKLVSEGNDLNKTFACVPGQTISLEKIVTVFTSREVENPLVAACDRLNEAPNYSTLLAAHIAAWEQVWETSDIVIEGDEQAQVSVRFSLFQLLAAAPYRDNTVSIPPKTLSGFAYRGHIFWDTEIFAMPFFTFTQPQIARNLLEYRYNTLAGARRKAGEAGYKGAMYAWESADTGDETTPRWVPSVTGEQIRIWCGDIEVHINTDVAYAIWQYWKATGDDDWMVNYGASIILETAAFWESRVEWNEARCGYDILDVIGPDENHDRVNNNAFTNVMVRWHLRAALHLWEWLQEKSPETALHIDQKLKLNDVRLDRWTEIEYRLYVNQDAETGLIEQFEGFFDLEDVDLEEYEPRTKSMQALLGIEATNEKQILKQPDVLMLLYLLRNIGRHSSPNLRCDTKTLQANWNYYSPRTDHTYGSSLGPAINAIMACDMNQVEEAYTHFLRAALVDLEDTRKNAAEGIHAASAGGVWQAVVFGFAGIRIAPFGPIACPNLPPTWKRLKFKLQWQNHCYEFDLTSEEVTQQHQEQNSVSLLNLAA
;
A
#
# COMPACT_ATOMS: atom_id res chain seq x y z
N MET A 1 -39.51 -16.55 -21.75
CA MET A 1 -38.39 -16.26 -22.66
C MET A 1 -37.95 -14.83 -22.33
N ILE A 2 -37.13 -14.70 -21.30
CA ILE A 2 -36.57 -13.42 -20.84
C ILE A 2 -35.15 -13.42 -21.34
N VAL A 3 -34.87 -12.49 -22.24
CA VAL A 3 -33.52 -12.24 -22.76
C VAL A 3 -32.77 -11.49 -21.64
N PHE A 4 -31.86 -12.17 -20.97
CA PHE A 4 -30.93 -11.52 -20.08
C PHE A 4 -29.82 -10.88 -20.91
N ASP A 5 -29.58 -9.62 -20.67
CA ASP A 5 -28.55 -8.81 -21.30
C ASP A 5 -27.15 -9.41 -20.95
N LEU A 6 -26.41 -9.81 -21.97
CA LEU A 6 -25.09 -10.40 -21.84
C LEU A 6 -24.03 -9.44 -21.25
N THR A 7 -24.33 -8.14 -21.26
CA THR A 7 -23.42 -7.08 -20.79
C THR A 7 -23.24 -7.05 -19.26
N GLU A 8 -24.23 -7.45 -18.50
CA GLU A 8 -24.16 -7.50 -17.03
C GLU A 8 -23.38 -8.71 -16.51
N LYS A 9 -23.46 -9.85 -17.23
CA LYS A 9 -22.67 -11.05 -16.92
C LYS A 9 -21.17 -10.85 -17.22
N GLU A 10 -20.85 -10.17 -18.30
CA GLU A 10 -19.46 -9.83 -18.66
C GLU A 10 -18.84 -8.83 -17.68
N ARG A 11 -19.61 -7.87 -17.17
CA ARG A 11 -19.13 -6.93 -16.13
C ARG A 11 -18.85 -7.63 -14.80
N LEU A 12 -19.74 -8.50 -14.36
CA LEU A 12 -19.56 -9.27 -13.12
C LEU A 12 -18.38 -10.25 -13.24
N LEU A 13 -18.21 -10.89 -14.39
CA LEU A 13 -17.13 -11.83 -14.66
C LEU A 13 -15.76 -11.12 -14.72
N ASN A 14 -15.69 -9.98 -15.41
CA ASN A 14 -14.45 -9.17 -15.49
C ASN A 14 -14.05 -8.58 -14.13
N ASN A 15 -14.98 -8.17 -13.31
CA ASN A 15 -14.70 -7.66 -11.97
C ASN A 15 -14.24 -8.77 -11.03
N PHE A 16 -14.69 -10.00 -11.23
CA PHE A 16 -14.35 -11.12 -10.36
C PHE A 16 -12.99 -11.75 -10.71
N LEU A 17 -12.63 -11.80 -12.00
CA LEU A 17 -11.31 -12.26 -12.47
C LEU A 17 -10.16 -11.32 -12.08
N ARG A 18 -10.45 -10.03 -11.85
CA ARG A 18 -9.49 -9.07 -11.33
C ARG A 18 -9.05 -9.35 -9.89
N TYR A 19 -9.74 -10.28 -9.22
CA TYR A 19 -9.52 -10.50 -7.79
C TYR A 19 -8.35 -11.44 -7.47
N CYS A 20 -8.09 -12.40 -8.32
CA CYS A 20 -7.06 -13.41 -8.07
C CYS A 20 -6.04 -13.53 -9.21
N PHE A 21 -6.35 -13.05 -10.40
CA PHE A 21 -5.47 -13.22 -11.56
C PHE A 21 -5.66 -12.08 -12.57
N PHE A 22 -4.67 -11.25 -12.73
CA PHE A 22 -4.25 -10.46 -13.87
C PHE A 22 -5.29 -10.02 -14.92
N ALA A 23 -5.34 -8.73 -15.18
CA ALA A 23 -6.11 -8.08 -16.22
C ALA A 23 -5.95 -8.77 -17.59
N TYR A 24 -7.05 -9.24 -18.15
CA TYR A 24 -7.17 -9.65 -19.55
C TYR A 24 -7.86 -8.55 -20.33
N ASN A 25 -7.22 -8.04 -21.37
CA ASN A 25 -7.84 -7.13 -22.32
C ASN A 25 -7.98 -7.86 -23.67
N PRO A 26 -9.19 -8.23 -24.12
CA PRO A 26 -9.38 -8.84 -25.41
C PRO A 26 -9.74 -7.80 -26.46
N THR A 27 -8.78 -7.26 -27.19
CA THR A 27 -8.94 -6.78 -28.58
C THR A 27 -7.57 -6.44 -29.14
N ASP A 28 -7.05 -7.29 -30.03
CA ASP A 28 -6.68 -6.97 -31.40
C ASP A 28 -6.13 -8.22 -32.09
N GLU A 29 -6.94 -8.76 -32.99
CA GLU A 29 -6.45 -9.63 -34.07
C GLU A 29 -6.00 -8.74 -35.25
N THR A 30 -4.80 -8.94 -35.75
CA THR A 30 -4.52 -9.30 -37.17
C THR A 30 -3.06 -9.06 -37.60
N PHE A 31 -2.53 -10.09 -38.28
CA PHE A 31 -1.49 -10.14 -39.30
C PHE A 31 0.01 -10.09 -38.92
N GLY A 32 0.70 -11.20 -39.17
CA GLY A 32 1.44 -11.52 -40.40
C GLY A 32 2.94 -11.75 -40.20
N PHE A 33 3.37 -12.96 -40.39
CA PHE A 33 4.75 -13.46 -40.38
C PHE A 33 5.70 -12.69 -41.32
N THR A 34 6.94 -12.41 -40.90
CA THR A 34 8.16 -12.77 -41.65
C THR A 34 9.42 -12.71 -40.77
N SER A 35 10.31 -13.61 -41.07
CA SER A 35 11.54 -14.04 -40.44
C SER A 35 12.70 -13.03 -40.41
N GLY A 36 13.49 -13.08 -39.32
CA GLY A 36 14.95 -13.05 -39.40
C GLY A 36 15.63 -11.75 -39.04
N LEU A 37 16.28 -11.73 -37.90
CA LEU A 37 17.70 -11.45 -37.67
C LEU A 37 17.94 -11.00 -36.24
N CYS A 38 18.78 -11.76 -35.56
CA CYS A 38 19.37 -11.43 -34.27
C CYS A 38 20.20 -10.14 -34.38
N LEU A 39 19.84 -9.09 -33.65
CA LEU A 39 20.70 -7.94 -33.41
C LEU A 39 20.46 -7.44 -31.99
N ILE A 40 21.51 -7.47 -31.22
CA ILE A 40 21.65 -6.80 -29.93
C ILE A 40 21.12 -5.37 -30.08
N MET A 41 19.94 -5.07 -29.56
CA MET A 41 19.41 -3.70 -29.50
C MET A 41 19.76 -3.06 -28.16
N ILE A 42 20.81 -2.28 -28.17
CA ILE A 42 20.95 -1.11 -27.31
C ILE A 42 19.73 -0.24 -27.61
N ASN A 43 18.90 -0.02 -26.59
CA ASN A 43 17.68 0.80 -26.69
C ASN A 43 17.99 2.22 -27.17
N THR A 44 17.79 2.48 -28.43
CA THR A 44 17.60 3.84 -28.94
C THR A 44 16.12 4.17 -28.84
N PHE A 45 15.75 4.95 -27.84
CA PHE A 45 14.41 5.52 -27.70
C PHE A 45 14.05 6.35 -28.93
N THR A 46 12.95 6.01 -29.59
CA THR A 46 12.36 6.83 -30.65
C THR A 46 11.54 7.98 -30.05
N PRO A 47 11.56 9.19 -30.61
CA PRO A 47 10.89 10.39 -30.08
C PRO A 47 9.36 10.28 -29.91
N ASP A 48 8.69 9.36 -30.59
CA ASP A 48 7.22 9.21 -30.58
C ASP A 48 6.66 8.54 -29.31
N LEU A 49 7.51 7.86 -28.52
CA LEU A 49 7.09 7.28 -27.23
C LEU A 49 7.06 8.30 -26.08
N LEU A 50 7.58 9.50 -26.29
CA LEU A 50 7.64 10.55 -25.26
C LEU A 50 6.36 11.40 -25.14
N GLN A 51 5.42 11.32 -26.08
CA GLN A 51 4.27 12.23 -26.13
C GLN A 51 3.18 11.96 -25.09
N ASN A 52 3.19 10.82 -24.38
CA ASN A 52 2.15 10.44 -23.40
C ASN A 52 2.69 9.95 -22.05
N ARG A 53 3.91 10.32 -21.68
CA ARG A 53 4.44 10.04 -20.33
C ARG A 53 4.06 11.14 -19.36
N LEU A 54 3.86 10.77 -18.09
CA LEU A 54 3.82 11.74 -17.00
C LEU A 54 5.18 12.44 -16.96
N CYS A 55 5.17 13.77 -16.92
CA CYS A 55 6.36 14.57 -16.75
C CYS A 55 6.71 14.74 -15.28
N VAL A 56 7.94 15.01 -14.98
CA VAL A 56 8.44 15.30 -13.63
C VAL A 56 9.20 16.62 -13.65
N ASP A 57 9.21 17.32 -12.53
CA ASP A 57 10.04 18.50 -12.40
C ASP A 57 11.47 18.13 -11.95
N THR A 58 12.42 18.99 -12.22
CA THR A 58 13.84 18.79 -11.85
C THR A 58 14.07 18.76 -10.33
N ALA A 59 13.12 19.26 -9.55
CA ALA A 59 13.16 19.19 -8.08
C ALA A 59 12.61 17.86 -7.53
N GLY A 60 11.96 17.03 -8.38
CA GLY A 60 11.42 15.71 -8.04
C GLY A 60 10.22 15.75 -7.09
N TRP A 61 9.46 16.86 -7.06
CA TRP A 61 8.28 17.01 -6.21
C TRP A 61 6.96 16.91 -6.95
N ASN A 62 6.97 17.03 -8.28
CA ASN A 62 5.75 17.08 -9.06
C ASN A 62 5.64 15.92 -10.04
N VAL A 63 4.46 15.31 -10.09
CA VAL A 63 4.01 14.44 -11.17
C VAL A 63 3.05 15.24 -12.04
N ILE A 64 3.35 15.34 -13.35
CA ILE A 64 2.66 16.27 -14.26
C ILE A 64 2.10 15.49 -15.46
N GLU A 65 0.81 15.68 -15.73
CA GLU A 65 0.12 15.24 -16.94
C GLU A 65 -0.10 16.45 -17.84
N THR A 66 0.57 16.52 -18.99
CA THR A 66 0.49 17.64 -19.93
C THR A 66 -0.49 17.41 -21.07
N THR A 67 -0.99 16.19 -21.22
CA THR A 67 -1.95 15.80 -22.27
C THR A 67 -2.91 14.77 -21.68
N PHE A 68 -4.22 15.04 -21.78
CA PHE A 68 -5.23 14.09 -21.37
C PHE A 68 -5.32 12.91 -22.37
N ASP A 69 -5.13 11.69 -21.85
CA ASP A 69 -5.29 10.45 -22.61
C ASP A 69 -6.38 9.59 -21.96
N ARG A 70 -7.51 9.41 -22.67
CA ARG A 70 -8.63 8.60 -22.20
C ARG A 70 -8.22 7.15 -21.87
N ASN A 71 -7.26 6.59 -22.59
CA ASN A 71 -6.83 5.20 -22.39
C ASN A 71 -6.07 5.01 -21.07
N LYS A 72 -5.57 6.11 -20.49
CA LYS A 72 -4.87 6.14 -19.21
C LYS A 72 -5.73 6.67 -18.06
N LEU A 73 -7.03 6.91 -18.29
CA LEU A 73 -7.93 7.53 -17.32
C LEU A 73 -7.82 6.89 -15.93
N HIS A 74 -8.06 5.58 -15.82
CA HIS A 74 -8.07 4.89 -14.53
C HIS A 74 -6.69 4.77 -13.89
N HIS A 75 -5.63 4.64 -14.69
CA HIS A 75 -4.25 4.70 -14.20
C HIS A 75 -3.96 6.07 -13.59
N HIS A 76 -4.27 7.14 -14.30
CA HIS A 76 -4.03 8.50 -13.81
C HIS A 76 -4.96 8.86 -12.63
N GLU A 77 -6.19 8.33 -12.56
CA GLU A 77 -7.01 8.46 -11.35
C GLU A 77 -6.32 7.89 -10.10
N THR A 78 -5.60 6.78 -10.25
CA THR A 78 -4.80 6.19 -9.17
C THR A 78 -3.57 7.02 -8.84
N VAL A 79 -2.77 7.41 -9.85
CA VAL A 79 -1.53 8.18 -9.64
C VAL A 79 -1.79 9.52 -8.94
N PHE A 80 -2.89 10.17 -9.30
CA PHE A 80 -3.32 11.44 -8.71
C PHE A 80 -4.23 11.27 -7.48
N THR A 81 -4.09 10.18 -6.73
CA THR A 81 -4.79 10.00 -5.46
C THR A 81 -4.26 10.96 -4.40
N LEU A 82 -5.17 11.58 -3.66
CA LEU A 82 -4.88 12.33 -2.43
C LEU A 82 -5.38 11.57 -1.21
N GLY A 83 -4.74 11.77 -0.07
CA GLY A 83 -5.17 11.18 1.20
C GLY A 83 -4.57 11.89 2.40
N ASN A 84 -5.09 11.54 3.58
CA ASN A 84 -4.64 12.08 4.86
C ASN A 84 -4.67 11.01 5.97
N GLY A 85 -4.70 9.72 5.56
CA GLY A 85 -4.75 8.56 6.44
C GLY A 85 -6.14 8.22 7.00
N TYR A 86 -7.01 9.23 7.18
CA TYR A 86 -8.42 9.01 7.48
C TYR A 86 -9.19 8.62 6.22
N LEU A 87 -8.94 9.31 5.13
CA LEU A 87 -9.51 9.00 3.82
C LEU A 87 -8.48 9.08 2.69
N GLY A 88 -8.77 8.34 1.61
CA GLY A 88 -8.11 8.46 0.31
C GLY A 88 -9.12 8.73 -0.78
N THR A 89 -8.82 9.64 -1.69
CA THR A 89 -9.70 10.03 -2.79
C THR A 89 -8.94 9.98 -4.12
N ARG A 90 -9.49 9.22 -5.08
CA ARG A 90 -8.88 9.07 -6.40
C ARG A 90 -8.82 10.39 -7.16
N GLY A 91 -7.89 10.45 -8.07
CA GLY A 91 -7.67 11.62 -8.91
C GLY A 91 -8.72 11.82 -10.02
N THR A 92 -10.01 11.56 -9.80
CA THR A 92 -11.09 11.85 -10.76
C THR A 92 -11.31 13.35 -10.91
N PHE A 93 -12.00 13.76 -11.99
CA PHE A 93 -12.24 15.16 -12.29
C PHE A 93 -13.45 15.70 -11.54
N GLU A 94 -13.44 17.00 -11.22
CA GLU A 94 -14.53 17.68 -10.55
C GLU A 94 -15.80 17.76 -11.42
N GLU A 95 -15.64 17.89 -12.74
CA GLU A 95 -16.72 17.86 -13.73
C GLU A 95 -17.20 16.44 -14.07
N GLY A 96 -16.46 15.39 -13.62
CA GLY A 96 -16.66 14.02 -14.04
C GLY A 96 -16.20 13.74 -15.47
N TYR A 97 -16.03 12.46 -15.79
CA TYR A 97 -15.72 11.99 -17.14
C TYR A 97 -16.48 10.70 -17.45
N PRO A 98 -17.01 10.48 -18.68
CA PRO A 98 -17.70 9.23 -19.01
C PRO A 98 -16.83 7.99 -18.81
N GLY A 99 -17.24 7.12 -17.88
CA GLY A 99 -16.55 5.90 -17.53
C GLY A 99 -15.41 6.11 -16.52
N ASP A 100 -15.36 7.24 -15.82
CA ASP A 100 -14.46 7.43 -14.69
C ASP A 100 -14.75 6.42 -13.54
N CYS A 101 -13.78 6.25 -12.65
CA CYS A 101 -13.89 5.39 -11.49
C CYS A 101 -13.68 6.23 -10.23
N ALA A 102 -14.66 7.12 -9.99
CA ALA A 102 -14.65 8.00 -8.83
C ALA A 102 -14.74 7.18 -7.54
N ALA A 103 -13.75 7.32 -6.66
CA ALA A 103 -13.78 6.67 -5.36
C ALA A 103 -13.13 7.54 -4.29
N THR A 104 -13.77 7.49 -3.12
CA THR A 104 -13.23 7.98 -1.86
C THR A 104 -13.47 6.91 -0.81
N PHE A 105 -12.41 6.46 -0.17
CA PHE A 105 -12.48 5.46 0.90
C PHE A 105 -12.16 6.11 2.23
N ILE A 106 -12.99 5.86 3.26
CA ILE A 106 -12.66 6.19 4.64
C ILE A 106 -12.10 4.92 5.28
N ASN A 107 -10.88 5.01 5.82
CA ASN A 107 -10.18 3.87 6.38
C ASN A 107 -11.00 3.22 7.51
N GLY A 108 -11.17 1.90 7.45
CA GLY A 108 -11.93 1.13 8.44
C GLY A 108 -13.45 1.15 8.25
N VAL A 109 -13.99 1.80 7.21
CA VAL A 109 -15.42 1.71 6.88
C VAL A 109 -15.63 0.51 5.97
N TYR A 110 -15.84 -0.65 6.58
CA TYR A 110 -16.12 -1.91 5.90
C TYR A 110 -17.61 -2.23 5.92
N ASP A 111 -18.09 -2.93 4.91
CA ASP A 111 -19.44 -3.49 4.85
C ASP A 111 -19.43 -4.84 4.13
N ASP A 112 -20.39 -5.69 4.48
CA ASP A 112 -20.52 -7.01 3.89
C ASP A 112 -21.34 -6.97 2.60
N VAL A 113 -21.03 -7.85 1.67
CA VAL A 113 -21.88 -8.15 0.51
C VAL A 113 -22.63 -9.46 0.71
N ALA A 114 -23.75 -9.60 0.00
CA ALA A 114 -24.67 -10.75 0.13
C ALA A 114 -24.06 -12.16 -0.02
N ILE A 115 -22.80 -12.26 -0.46
CA ILE A 115 -22.05 -13.50 -0.61
C ILE A 115 -20.99 -13.69 0.51
N GLY A 116 -21.15 -13.05 1.66
CA GLY A 116 -20.27 -13.21 2.82
C GLY A 116 -18.85 -12.71 2.60
N LYS A 117 -18.72 -11.57 1.94
CA LYS A 117 -17.42 -10.92 1.70
C LYS A 117 -17.47 -9.49 2.24
N THR A 118 -16.53 -9.17 3.08
CA THR A 118 -16.33 -7.80 3.60
C THR A 118 -15.54 -6.97 2.60
N GLU A 119 -15.86 -5.68 2.42
CA GLU A 119 -15.06 -4.78 1.59
C GLU A 119 -15.07 -3.34 2.13
N LEU A 120 -13.97 -2.62 1.89
CA LEU A 120 -13.85 -1.20 2.19
C LEU A 120 -14.78 -0.41 1.27
N VAL A 121 -15.62 0.45 1.85
CA VAL A 121 -16.74 1.05 1.13
C VAL A 121 -16.37 2.37 0.48
N ASN A 122 -16.70 2.51 -0.81
CA ASN A 122 -16.65 3.80 -1.51
C ASN A 122 -17.75 4.72 -0.99
N VAL A 123 -17.39 5.90 -0.46
CA VAL A 123 -18.36 6.88 0.05
C VAL A 123 -18.90 7.78 -1.07
N PRO A 124 -20.09 8.38 -0.93
CA PRO A 124 -20.65 9.31 -1.90
C PRO A 124 -19.64 10.37 -2.34
N SER A 125 -19.55 10.60 -3.66
CA SER A 125 -18.55 11.51 -4.20
C SER A 125 -18.81 12.96 -3.76
N TRP A 126 -17.76 13.54 -3.20
CA TRP A 126 -17.73 14.92 -2.74
C TRP A 126 -17.22 15.91 -3.79
N LEU A 127 -16.63 15.41 -4.89
CA LEU A 127 -15.95 16.22 -5.90
C LEU A 127 -16.88 17.09 -6.75
N PRO A 128 -18.09 16.67 -7.16
CA PRO A 128 -18.83 17.26 -8.26
C PRO A 128 -18.95 18.80 -8.19
N LEU A 129 -18.44 19.46 -9.26
CA LEU A 129 -18.60 20.87 -9.56
C LEU A 129 -19.03 21.03 -11.02
N VAL A 130 -20.27 21.46 -11.24
CA VAL A 130 -20.80 21.67 -12.58
C VAL A 130 -20.64 23.16 -12.94
N ILE A 131 -19.72 23.44 -13.86
CA ILE A 131 -19.44 24.81 -14.36
C ILE A 131 -20.14 24.96 -15.71
N LYS A 132 -21.03 25.91 -15.86
CA LYS A 132 -21.71 26.19 -17.12
C LYS A 132 -21.33 27.57 -17.65
N VAL A 133 -21.01 27.63 -18.94
CA VAL A 133 -20.69 28.87 -19.69
C VAL A 133 -21.81 29.11 -20.70
N ALA A 134 -22.55 30.19 -20.58
CA ALA A 134 -23.69 30.45 -21.43
C ALA A 134 -24.70 29.27 -21.48
N GLY A 135 -24.86 28.54 -20.37
CA GLY A 135 -25.71 27.38 -20.25
C GLY A 135 -25.09 26.02 -20.64
N GLU A 136 -23.91 26.00 -21.28
CA GLU A 136 -23.19 24.76 -21.64
C GLU A 136 -22.22 24.34 -20.54
N ALA A 137 -22.31 23.07 -20.11
CA ALA A 137 -21.46 22.53 -19.06
C ALA A 137 -20.05 22.30 -19.58
N PHE A 138 -19.05 22.73 -18.80
CA PHE A 138 -17.67 22.36 -19.00
C PHE A 138 -17.49 20.86 -18.83
N ARG A 139 -16.86 20.22 -19.83
CA ARG A 139 -16.48 18.81 -19.84
C ARG A 139 -15.29 18.57 -20.76
N LEU A 140 -14.37 17.70 -20.37
CA LEU A 140 -13.21 17.34 -21.22
C LEU A 140 -13.60 16.55 -22.48
N ASP A 141 -14.73 15.84 -22.46
CA ASP A 141 -15.27 15.09 -23.62
C ASP A 141 -16.21 15.90 -24.52
N ALA A 142 -16.42 17.19 -24.23
CA ALA A 142 -17.24 18.09 -25.00
C ALA A 142 -16.51 19.42 -25.26
N GLY A 143 -16.78 20.08 -26.40
CA GLY A 143 -16.05 21.29 -26.81
C GLY A 143 -14.61 20.97 -27.27
N THR A 144 -13.70 21.91 -27.06
CA THR A 144 -12.29 21.78 -27.49
C THR A 144 -11.36 22.16 -26.34
N VAL A 145 -10.53 21.21 -25.90
CA VAL A 145 -9.44 21.46 -24.95
C VAL A 145 -8.26 22.05 -25.73
N ILE A 146 -7.94 23.32 -25.45
CA ILE A 146 -6.86 24.08 -26.13
C ILE A 146 -5.54 23.95 -25.35
N LYS A 147 -5.60 23.96 -24.01
CA LYS A 147 -4.47 23.75 -23.11
C LYS A 147 -4.93 22.84 -21.98
N TYR A 148 -4.07 21.94 -21.56
CA TYR A 148 -4.29 21.05 -20.42
C TYR A 148 -2.99 20.82 -19.67
N GLU A 149 -3.01 20.96 -18.37
CA GLU A 149 -1.98 20.50 -17.45
C GLU A 149 -2.67 20.08 -16.16
N ARG A 150 -2.24 18.94 -15.61
CA ARG A 150 -2.62 18.46 -14.30
C ARG A 150 -1.37 18.11 -13.53
N ARG A 151 -1.31 18.48 -12.26
CA ARG A 151 -0.13 18.38 -11.42
C ARG A 151 -0.52 17.82 -10.05
N LEU A 152 0.24 16.84 -9.58
CA LEU A 152 0.31 16.43 -8.18
C LEU A 152 1.59 17.01 -7.59
N ASP A 153 1.44 17.96 -6.69
CA ASP A 153 2.54 18.45 -5.85
C ASP A 153 2.59 17.61 -4.57
N MET A 154 3.57 16.68 -4.51
CA MET A 154 3.73 15.74 -3.39
C MET A 154 4.26 16.42 -2.13
N ARG A 155 4.98 17.53 -2.27
CA ARG A 155 5.46 18.30 -1.13
C ARG A 155 4.32 18.95 -0.36
N LEU A 156 3.32 19.43 -1.13
CA LEU A 156 2.17 20.15 -0.58
C LEU A 156 0.94 19.24 -0.39
N GLY A 157 0.95 18.00 -0.89
CA GLY A 157 -0.23 17.14 -0.90
C GLY A 157 -1.42 17.73 -1.69
N LEU A 158 -1.12 18.41 -2.80
CA LEU A 158 -2.05 19.23 -3.58
C LEU A 158 -2.15 18.75 -5.02
N ILE A 159 -3.36 18.68 -5.56
CA ILE A 159 -3.58 18.56 -7.00
C ILE A 159 -4.00 19.92 -7.55
N SER A 160 -3.41 20.31 -8.68
CA SER A 160 -3.86 21.44 -9.49
C SER A 160 -4.12 21.04 -10.94
N ARG A 161 -5.05 21.78 -11.60
CA ARG A 161 -5.34 21.61 -13.04
C ARG A 161 -5.48 22.96 -13.70
N ASP A 162 -4.79 23.16 -14.85
CA ASP A 162 -4.90 24.32 -15.70
C ASP A 162 -5.45 23.93 -17.06
N ILE A 163 -6.61 24.49 -17.43
CA ILE A 163 -7.31 24.13 -18.66
C ILE A 163 -7.73 25.39 -19.40
N ARG A 164 -7.42 25.47 -20.70
CA ARG A 164 -8.12 26.39 -21.61
C ARG A 164 -9.10 25.58 -22.45
N TRP A 165 -10.36 25.88 -22.28
CA TRP A 165 -11.44 25.15 -22.94
C TRP A 165 -12.34 26.10 -23.76
N ARG A 166 -12.68 25.65 -24.98
CA ARG A 166 -13.68 26.31 -25.82
C ARG A 166 -14.96 25.49 -25.82
N ALA A 167 -16.05 26.12 -25.35
CA ALA A 167 -17.39 25.55 -25.35
C ALA A 167 -17.89 25.26 -26.77
N PRO A 168 -18.83 24.32 -27.00
CA PRO A 168 -19.45 24.10 -28.30
C PRO A 168 -20.09 25.36 -28.92
N CYS A 169 -20.60 26.28 -28.07
CA CYS A 169 -21.08 27.59 -28.54
C CYS A 169 -19.97 28.55 -28.98
N GLY A 170 -18.72 28.20 -28.87
CA GLY A 170 -17.54 28.95 -29.32
C GLY A 170 -16.89 29.83 -28.27
N HIS A 171 -17.47 29.98 -27.08
CA HIS A 171 -16.92 30.78 -25.97
C HIS A 171 -15.73 30.08 -25.34
N THR A 172 -14.66 30.83 -25.00
CA THR A 172 -13.43 30.32 -24.45
C THR A 172 -13.28 30.80 -22.99
N ILE A 173 -12.90 29.85 -22.11
CA ILE A 173 -12.57 30.12 -20.72
C ILE A 173 -11.23 29.49 -20.34
N ASP A 174 -10.56 30.09 -19.36
CA ASP A 174 -9.48 29.47 -18.60
C ASP A 174 -10.03 29.00 -17.26
N LEU A 175 -9.66 27.78 -16.90
CA LEU A 175 -10.02 27.12 -15.64
C LEU A 175 -8.74 26.77 -14.89
N HIS A 176 -8.71 27.08 -13.60
CA HIS A 176 -7.71 26.59 -12.69
C HIS A 176 -8.40 25.98 -11.47
N PHE A 177 -8.11 24.70 -11.18
CA PHE A 177 -8.57 23.98 -10.02
C PHE A 177 -7.39 23.71 -9.09
N GLU A 178 -7.64 23.79 -7.80
CA GLU A 178 -6.76 23.29 -6.74
C GLU A 178 -7.59 22.50 -5.74
N ARG A 179 -7.10 21.33 -5.28
CA ARG A 179 -7.77 20.55 -4.25
C ARG A 179 -6.83 19.79 -3.35
N PHE A 180 -7.26 19.56 -2.11
CA PHE A 180 -6.55 18.74 -1.13
C PHE A 180 -7.54 18.05 -0.17
N ALA A 181 -7.07 16.91 0.42
CA ALA A 181 -7.62 16.32 1.63
C ALA A 181 -6.74 16.78 2.79
N SER A 182 -7.29 17.51 3.74
CA SER A 182 -6.48 18.20 4.75
C SER A 182 -5.77 17.22 5.69
N LEU A 183 -4.44 17.31 5.77
CA LEU A 183 -3.65 16.53 6.72
C LEU A 183 -3.74 17.13 8.14
N ALA A 184 -3.91 18.44 8.26
CA ALA A 184 -4.08 19.14 9.54
C ALA A 184 -5.43 18.81 10.20
N ASP A 185 -6.49 18.66 9.38
CA ASP A 185 -7.85 18.30 9.81
C ASP A 185 -8.39 17.17 8.94
N GLN A 186 -8.32 15.95 9.46
CA GLN A 186 -8.66 14.74 8.70
C GLN A 186 -10.08 14.69 8.15
N HIS A 187 -11.00 15.50 8.69
CA HIS A 187 -12.41 15.52 8.31
C HIS A 187 -12.73 16.56 7.24
N VAL A 188 -11.75 17.35 6.79
CA VAL A 188 -11.95 18.46 5.84
C VAL A 188 -11.28 18.18 4.51
N MET A 189 -12.03 18.38 3.44
CA MET A 189 -11.56 18.43 2.06
C MET A 189 -11.93 19.77 1.44
N ALA A 190 -11.10 20.29 0.55
CA ALA A 190 -11.37 21.57 -0.09
C ALA A 190 -10.98 21.58 -1.57
N VAL A 191 -11.77 22.32 -2.35
CA VAL A 191 -11.50 22.65 -3.76
C VAL A 191 -11.60 24.16 -3.93
N ARG A 192 -10.65 24.75 -4.63
CA ARG A 192 -10.78 26.10 -5.18
C ARG A 192 -10.80 26.02 -6.69
N VAL A 193 -11.73 26.73 -7.33
CA VAL A 193 -11.80 26.89 -8.77
C VAL A 193 -11.77 28.37 -9.13
N THR A 194 -10.96 28.73 -10.10
CA THR A 194 -10.99 30.03 -10.75
C THR A 194 -11.38 29.86 -12.22
N VAL A 195 -12.30 30.70 -12.68
CA VAL A 195 -12.79 30.72 -14.07
C VAL A 195 -12.58 32.10 -14.64
N THR A 196 -11.82 32.20 -15.73
CA THR A 196 -11.59 33.46 -16.44
C THR A 196 -12.25 33.43 -17.80
N SER A 197 -13.14 34.37 -18.07
CA SER A 197 -13.66 34.56 -19.44
C SER A 197 -12.55 35.07 -20.35
N VAL A 198 -12.34 34.41 -21.49
CA VAL A 198 -11.29 34.80 -22.45
C VAL A 198 -11.89 35.76 -23.51
N ASP A 199 -13.05 35.44 -24.07
CA ASP A 199 -13.56 36.07 -25.25
C ASP A 199 -15.08 36.38 -25.26
N PHE A 200 -15.80 36.23 -24.12
CA PHE A 200 -17.23 36.44 -24.11
C PHE A 200 -17.73 37.29 -22.92
N THR A 201 -18.88 37.92 -23.10
CA THR A 201 -19.65 38.55 -22.05
C THR A 201 -20.93 37.75 -21.83
N GLY A 202 -21.22 37.36 -20.59
CA GLY A 202 -22.39 36.56 -20.26
C GLY A 202 -22.29 35.92 -18.89
N ASP A 203 -23.11 34.91 -18.62
CA ASP A 203 -23.20 34.26 -17.34
C ASP A 203 -22.35 32.98 -17.26
N ILE A 204 -21.66 32.85 -16.15
CA ILE A 204 -21.04 31.60 -15.70
C ILE A 204 -21.77 31.13 -14.44
N SER A 205 -22.31 29.91 -14.45
CA SER A 205 -22.93 29.31 -13.25
C SER A 205 -22.07 28.15 -12.74
N ILE A 206 -22.00 28.03 -11.41
CA ILE A 206 -21.27 26.96 -10.71
C ILE A 206 -22.20 26.34 -9.68
N GLU A 207 -22.38 25.02 -9.77
CA GLU A 207 -23.28 24.22 -8.92
C GLU A 207 -22.48 23.08 -8.27
N THR A 208 -22.86 22.65 -7.06
CA THR A 208 -22.31 21.51 -6.38
C THR A 208 -23.39 20.54 -5.91
N CYS A 209 -23.01 19.25 -5.84
CA CYS A 209 -23.85 18.19 -5.28
C CYS A 209 -22.96 17.10 -4.68
N PHE A 210 -23.60 16.10 -4.05
CA PHE A 210 -23.02 14.79 -3.79
C PHE A 210 -23.57 13.82 -4.84
N ASN A 211 -22.70 12.99 -5.40
CA ASN A 211 -23.11 11.89 -6.27
C ASN A 211 -23.12 10.59 -5.47
N ASP A 212 -24.06 9.72 -5.75
CA ASP A 212 -24.08 8.36 -5.19
C ASP A 212 -22.82 7.60 -5.59
N ALA A 213 -22.40 6.67 -4.74
CA ALA A 213 -21.25 5.83 -4.97
C ALA A 213 -21.58 4.35 -4.81
N ASP A 214 -20.89 3.52 -5.54
CA ASP A 214 -20.91 2.08 -5.38
C ASP A 214 -19.49 1.48 -5.43
N ASN A 215 -19.35 0.22 -5.05
CA ASN A 215 -18.13 -0.54 -5.22
C ASN A 215 -18.23 -1.34 -6.54
N GLN A 216 -18.02 -0.66 -7.67
CA GLN A 216 -18.06 -1.30 -9.00
C GLN A 216 -19.39 -2.08 -9.27
N GLY A 217 -20.51 -1.45 -8.93
CA GLY A 217 -21.86 -1.99 -9.09
C GLY A 217 -22.47 -2.59 -7.82
N VAL A 218 -21.73 -2.67 -6.73
CA VAL A 218 -22.23 -3.12 -5.41
C VAL A 218 -22.64 -1.90 -4.58
N GLN A 219 -23.90 -1.85 -4.16
CA GLN A 219 -24.46 -0.76 -3.36
C GLN A 219 -24.37 -1.08 -1.87
N HIS A 220 -23.50 -0.37 -1.15
CA HIS A 220 -23.34 -0.50 0.29
C HIS A 220 -24.16 0.49 1.11
N TRP A 221 -24.51 1.64 0.52
CA TRP A 221 -25.16 2.73 1.23
C TRP A 221 -26.68 2.69 1.12
N GLU A 222 -27.32 2.93 2.24
CA GLU A 222 -28.72 3.33 2.32
C GLU A 222 -28.80 4.81 2.71
N LEU A 223 -29.48 5.60 1.89
CA LEU A 223 -29.70 7.02 2.17
C LEU A 223 -30.74 7.17 3.29
N LEU A 224 -30.33 7.69 4.44
CA LEU A 224 -31.24 8.00 5.56
C LEU A 224 -31.93 9.35 5.36
N SER A 225 -31.17 10.37 5.00
CA SER A 225 -31.70 11.69 4.73
C SER A 225 -30.71 12.57 3.96
N LYS A 226 -31.21 13.53 3.22
CA LYS A 226 -30.41 14.58 2.58
C LYS A 226 -31.21 15.88 2.54
N GLY A 227 -30.51 17.00 2.45
CA GLY A 227 -31.18 18.30 2.37
C GLY A 227 -30.23 19.44 2.14
N ASN A 228 -30.84 20.64 2.16
CA ASN A 228 -30.11 21.89 2.15
C ASN A 228 -30.62 22.79 3.30
N LYS A 229 -29.75 23.61 3.83
CA LYS A 229 -30.07 24.59 4.84
C LYS A 229 -29.18 25.81 4.65
N ASN A 230 -29.80 26.96 4.40
CA ASN A 230 -29.10 28.21 4.14
C ASN A 230 -28.13 28.11 2.95
N ASN A 231 -26.84 27.97 3.23
CA ASN A 231 -25.73 27.97 2.27
C ASN A 231 -24.95 26.65 2.18
N TYR A 232 -25.47 25.54 2.71
CA TYR A 232 -24.82 24.22 2.61
C TYR A 232 -25.82 23.10 2.29
N ILE A 233 -25.31 22.04 1.65
CA ILE A 233 -26.05 20.79 1.45
C ILE A 233 -25.41 19.71 2.33
N TRP A 234 -26.21 18.74 2.72
CA TRP A 234 -25.79 17.64 3.56
C TRP A 234 -26.42 16.31 3.12
N LEU A 235 -25.74 15.23 3.48
CA LEU A 235 -26.10 13.84 3.24
C LEU A 235 -25.89 13.04 4.53
N HIS A 236 -26.85 12.16 4.85
CA HIS A 236 -26.76 11.18 5.92
C HIS A 236 -27.09 9.82 5.35
N SER A 237 -26.16 8.89 5.41
CA SER A 237 -26.29 7.52 4.90
C SER A 237 -25.85 6.51 5.96
N GLN A 238 -26.21 5.24 5.77
CA GLN A 238 -25.79 4.13 6.60
C GLN A 238 -25.40 2.94 5.71
N THR A 239 -24.36 2.21 6.10
CA THR A 239 -24.03 0.96 5.43
C THR A 239 -25.09 -0.10 5.71
N ARG A 240 -25.33 -0.99 4.74
CA ARG A 240 -26.48 -1.91 4.75
C ARG A 240 -26.37 -3.02 5.77
N HIS A 241 -25.16 -3.49 6.08
CA HIS A 241 -24.92 -4.66 6.94
C HIS A 241 -24.14 -4.27 8.19
N SER A 242 -23.05 -3.53 8.08
CA SER A 242 -22.25 -3.09 9.23
C SER A 242 -22.88 -1.95 10.04
N ASN A 243 -23.93 -1.30 9.50
CA ASN A 243 -24.67 -0.21 10.15
C ASN A 243 -23.81 1.02 10.51
N ILE A 244 -22.69 1.22 9.82
CA ILE A 244 -21.86 2.41 10.00
C ILE A 244 -22.56 3.60 9.36
N GLN A 245 -22.82 4.65 10.15
CA GLN A 245 -23.42 5.89 9.64
C GLN A 245 -22.35 6.84 9.11
N LEU A 246 -22.71 7.57 8.06
CA LEU A 246 -21.91 8.59 7.39
C LEU A 246 -22.65 9.91 7.35
N GLY A 247 -22.05 10.97 7.84
CA GLY A 247 -22.50 12.34 7.68
C GLY A 247 -21.55 13.13 6.81
N MET A 248 -22.06 13.74 5.75
CA MET A 248 -21.31 14.64 4.88
C MET A 248 -22.02 15.98 4.75
N ALA A 249 -21.25 17.07 4.73
CA ALA A 249 -21.78 18.41 4.48
C ALA A 249 -20.82 19.20 3.56
N THR A 250 -21.36 20.07 2.69
CA THR A 250 -20.56 20.91 1.79
C THR A 250 -21.18 22.29 1.60
N LYS A 251 -20.31 23.30 1.49
CA LYS A 251 -20.69 24.69 1.18
C LYS A 251 -19.84 25.24 0.03
N LEU A 252 -20.45 26.16 -0.74
CA LEU A 252 -19.76 27.03 -1.69
C LEU A 252 -19.54 28.40 -1.06
N VAL A 253 -18.28 28.82 -0.97
CA VAL A 253 -17.91 30.11 -0.38
C VAL A 253 -17.62 31.12 -1.51
N SER A 254 -18.43 32.13 -1.60
CA SER A 254 -18.29 33.33 -2.47
C SER A 254 -19.09 34.46 -1.87
N GLU A 255 -19.14 35.61 -2.50
CA GLU A 255 -20.05 36.68 -2.11
C GLU A 255 -21.51 36.20 -2.26
N GLY A 256 -22.29 36.23 -1.13
CA GLY A 256 -23.68 35.75 -1.04
C GLY A 256 -23.83 34.31 -0.55
N ASN A 257 -25.09 33.93 -0.19
CA ASN A 257 -25.39 32.67 0.55
C ASN A 257 -26.03 31.56 -0.31
N ASP A 258 -25.94 31.62 -1.65
CA ASP A 258 -26.59 30.64 -2.52
C ASP A 258 -25.65 29.45 -2.86
N LEU A 259 -26.22 28.25 -2.95
CA LEU A 259 -25.53 27.02 -3.34
C LEU A 259 -25.25 26.93 -4.85
N ASN A 260 -26.04 27.63 -5.64
CA ASN A 260 -25.87 27.79 -7.07
C ASN A 260 -25.47 29.23 -7.33
N LYS A 261 -24.25 29.43 -7.82
CA LYS A 261 -23.67 30.74 -8.05
C LYS A 261 -23.70 31.06 -9.53
N THR A 262 -24.33 32.19 -9.89
CA THR A 262 -24.28 32.73 -11.25
C THR A 262 -23.58 34.08 -11.20
N PHE A 263 -22.60 34.25 -12.07
CA PHE A 263 -21.75 35.42 -12.16
C PHE A 263 -21.83 35.98 -13.58
N ALA A 264 -22.20 37.23 -13.70
CA ALA A 264 -22.00 37.93 -14.94
C ALA A 264 -20.50 38.23 -15.14
N CYS A 265 -19.96 37.91 -16.29
CA CYS A 265 -18.55 38.12 -16.59
C CYS A 265 -18.36 38.82 -17.94
N VAL A 266 -17.22 39.47 -18.08
CA VAL A 266 -16.71 40.08 -19.32
C VAL A 266 -15.32 39.52 -19.62
N PRO A 267 -14.81 39.64 -20.88
CA PRO A 267 -13.47 39.16 -21.21
C PRO A 267 -12.38 39.68 -20.27
N GLY A 268 -11.52 38.77 -19.81
CA GLY A 268 -10.46 39.04 -18.84
C GLY A 268 -10.89 39.05 -17.37
N GLN A 269 -12.18 38.94 -17.08
CA GLN A 269 -12.67 38.86 -15.70
C GLN A 269 -12.50 37.43 -15.16
N THR A 270 -11.93 37.32 -13.95
CA THR A 270 -11.75 36.07 -13.21
C THR A 270 -12.73 35.99 -12.06
N ILE A 271 -13.40 34.85 -11.93
CA ILE A 271 -14.25 34.47 -10.82
C ILE A 271 -13.53 33.40 -9.99
N SER A 272 -13.53 33.51 -8.68
CA SER A 272 -13.00 32.52 -7.77
C SER A 272 -14.09 31.99 -6.84
N LEU A 273 -14.13 30.66 -6.66
CA LEU A 273 -15.06 29.97 -5.78
C LEU A 273 -14.34 28.91 -4.98
N GLU A 274 -14.70 28.79 -3.71
CA GLU A 274 -14.17 27.75 -2.81
C GLU A 274 -15.31 26.78 -2.45
N LYS A 275 -15.01 25.47 -2.50
CA LYS A 275 -15.85 24.41 -1.99
C LYS A 275 -15.17 23.79 -0.79
N ILE A 276 -15.86 23.76 0.36
CA ILE A 276 -15.39 23.10 1.57
C ILE A 276 -16.35 21.95 1.87
N VAL A 277 -15.78 20.78 2.16
CA VAL A 277 -16.52 19.55 2.47
C VAL A 277 -16.03 19.00 3.78
N THR A 278 -16.96 18.51 4.60
CA THR A 278 -16.67 17.82 5.85
C THR A 278 -17.32 16.43 5.86
N VAL A 279 -16.65 15.46 6.51
CA VAL A 279 -17.12 14.08 6.59
C VAL A 279 -16.78 13.48 7.95
N PHE A 280 -17.75 12.75 8.53
CA PHE A 280 -17.62 11.99 9.76
C PHE A 280 -18.35 10.65 9.63
N THR A 281 -17.93 9.67 10.43
CA THR A 281 -18.59 8.37 10.53
C THR A 281 -18.96 8.05 11.98
N SER A 282 -19.86 7.07 12.16
CA SER A 282 -20.23 6.59 13.50
C SER A 282 -19.15 5.74 14.16
N ARG A 283 -18.00 5.51 13.49
CA ARG A 283 -16.82 4.91 14.12
C ARG A 283 -16.16 5.83 15.15
N GLU A 284 -16.27 7.14 14.97
CA GLU A 284 -15.62 8.15 15.82
C GLU A 284 -16.58 9.05 16.61
N VAL A 285 -17.83 9.25 16.10
CA VAL A 285 -18.80 10.13 16.75
C VAL A 285 -20.21 9.53 16.74
N GLU A 286 -20.98 9.78 17.77
CA GLU A 286 -22.34 9.24 17.90
C GLU A 286 -23.29 9.78 16.80
N ASN A 287 -23.11 11.03 16.38
CA ASN A 287 -23.97 11.66 15.37
C ASN A 287 -23.13 12.31 14.25
N PRO A 288 -22.74 11.53 13.22
CA PRO A 288 -21.82 11.98 12.19
C PRO A 288 -22.37 13.14 11.34
N LEU A 289 -23.69 13.19 11.12
CA LEU A 289 -24.27 14.30 10.37
C LEU A 289 -24.16 15.64 11.13
N VAL A 290 -24.45 15.62 12.44
CA VAL A 290 -24.34 16.84 13.27
C VAL A 290 -22.87 17.27 13.30
N ALA A 291 -21.95 16.36 13.54
CA ALA A 291 -20.52 16.65 13.56
C ALA A 291 -20.03 17.25 12.22
N ALA A 292 -20.47 16.68 11.09
CA ALA A 292 -20.10 17.20 9.78
C ALA A 292 -20.64 18.63 9.56
N CYS A 293 -21.91 18.89 9.92
CA CYS A 293 -22.50 20.23 9.78
C CYS A 293 -21.82 21.26 10.70
N ASP A 294 -21.54 20.90 11.95
CA ASP A 294 -20.91 21.80 12.92
C ASP A 294 -19.49 22.13 12.49
N ARG A 295 -18.71 21.11 12.10
CA ARG A 295 -17.34 21.32 11.60
C ARG A 295 -17.32 22.18 10.33
N LEU A 296 -18.29 21.99 9.42
CA LEU A 296 -18.42 22.82 8.21
C LEU A 296 -18.69 24.30 8.54
N ASN A 297 -19.53 24.56 9.55
CA ASN A 297 -19.84 25.93 9.99
C ASN A 297 -18.60 26.61 10.61
N GLU A 298 -17.78 25.87 11.35
CA GLU A 298 -16.55 26.33 11.99
C GLU A 298 -15.35 26.40 11.04
N ALA A 299 -15.44 25.73 9.87
CA ALA A 299 -14.34 25.66 8.94
C ALA A 299 -13.92 27.04 8.44
N PRO A 300 -12.63 27.43 8.59
CA PRO A 300 -12.10 28.67 8.08
C PRO A 300 -12.13 28.70 6.54
N ASN A 301 -11.70 29.78 5.93
CA ASN A 301 -11.59 29.87 4.48
C ASN A 301 -10.50 28.93 3.91
N TYR A 302 -10.55 28.70 2.61
CA TYR A 302 -9.62 27.84 1.87
C TYR A 302 -8.14 28.17 2.15
N SER A 303 -7.76 29.45 2.14
CA SER A 303 -6.36 29.84 2.31
C SER A 303 -5.83 29.49 3.69
N THR A 304 -6.64 29.60 4.74
CA THR A 304 -6.27 29.18 6.10
C THR A 304 -6.17 27.66 6.20
N LEU A 305 -7.12 26.93 5.61
CA LEU A 305 -7.07 25.47 5.54
C LEU A 305 -5.83 24.99 4.79
N LEU A 306 -5.54 25.60 3.64
CA LEU A 306 -4.35 25.24 2.83
C LEU A 306 -3.04 25.51 3.60
N ALA A 307 -2.92 26.65 4.28
CA ALA A 307 -1.74 26.96 5.06
C ALA A 307 -1.48 25.94 6.18
N ALA A 308 -2.52 25.53 6.91
CA ALA A 308 -2.43 24.49 7.93
C ALA A 308 -2.07 23.13 7.32
N HIS A 309 -2.67 22.78 6.19
CA HIS A 309 -2.37 21.56 5.45
C HIS A 309 -0.91 21.49 4.99
N ILE A 310 -0.40 22.57 4.40
CA ILE A 310 1.01 22.66 3.97
C ILE A 310 1.96 22.49 5.15
N ALA A 311 1.69 23.20 6.27
CA ALA A 311 2.53 23.06 7.47
C ALA A 311 2.55 21.63 8.02
N ALA A 312 1.43 20.91 7.96
CA ALA A 312 1.37 19.51 8.37
C ALA A 312 2.19 18.60 7.43
N TRP A 313 2.14 18.80 6.13
CA TRP A 313 2.98 18.06 5.17
C TRP A 313 4.47 18.38 5.33
N GLU A 314 4.85 19.64 5.56
CA GLU A 314 6.24 20.03 5.83
C GLU A 314 6.79 19.29 7.04
N GLN A 315 5.99 19.17 8.12
CA GLN A 315 6.38 18.46 9.33
C GLN A 315 6.60 16.95 9.06
N VAL A 316 5.73 16.32 8.26
CA VAL A 316 5.85 14.89 7.92
C VAL A 316 7.08 14.64 7.03
N TRP A 317 7.31 15.50 6.04
CA TRP A 317 8.47 15.40 5.15
C TRP A 317 9.81 15.64 5.84
N GLU A 318 9.84 16.38 6.94
CA GLU A 318 11.09 16.68 7.66
C GLU A 318 11.90 15.43 8.04
N THR A 319 11.22 14.35 8.40
CA THR A 319 11.87 13.06 8.78
C THR A 319 11.72 11.95 7.74
N SER A 320 10.87 12.14 6.72
CA SER A 320 10.50 11.10 5.77
C SER A 320 11.16 11.26 4.41
N ASP A 321 11.64 12.47 4.04
CA ASP A 321 12.20 12.73 2.72
C ASP A 321 13.51 11.99 2.48
N ILE A 322 13.69 11.55 1.22
CA ILE A 322 14.95 11.04 0.68
C ILE A 322 15.36 11.96 -0.46
N VAL A 323 16.59 12.45 -0.42
CA VAL A 323 17.16 13.27 -1.50
C VAL A 323 18.18 12.47 -2.28
N ILE A 324 17.93 12.32 -3.58
CA ILE A 324 18.83 11.68 -4.54
C ILE A 324 19.28 12.76 -5.54
N GLU A 325 20.57 13.09 -5.57
CA GLU A 325 21.11 14.03 -6.55
C GLU A 325 21.76 13.27 -7.72
N GLY A 326 21.47 13.70 -8.95
CA GLY A 326 22.07 13.15 -10.18
C GLY A 326 21.16 12.18 -10.93
N ASP A 327 19.99 11.82 -10.36
CA ASP A 327 19.01 10.92 -10.96
C ASP A 327 17.58 11.41 -10.69
N GLU A 328 17.04 12.17 -11.63
CA GLU A 328 15.71 12.79 -11.48
C GLU A 328 14.57 11.73 -11.47
N GLN A 329 14.73 10.66 -12.24
CA GLN A 329 13.72 9.59 -12.29
C GLN A 329 13.66 8.83 -10.95
N ALA A 330 14.79 8.46 -10.40
CA ALA A 330 14.87 7.84 -9.08
C ALA A 330 14.30 8.77 -7.99
N GLN A 331 14.67 10.06 -8.03
CA GLN A 331 14.22 11.05 -7.05
C GLN A 331 12.70 11.17 -6.99
N VAL A 332 12.04 11.35 -8.14
CA VAL A 332 10.58 11.51 -8.17
C VAL A 332 9.87 10.20 -7.81
N SER A 333 10.40 9.06 -8.26
CA SER A 333 9.78 7.75 -8.00
C SER A 333 9.83 7.39 -6.50
N VAL A 334 10.93 7.70 -5.85
CA VAL A 334 11.06 7.52 -4.39
C VAL A 334 10.05 8.41 -3.66
N ARG A 335 10.03 9.72 -3.96
CA ARG A 335 9.08 10.65 -3.31
C ARG A 335 7.63 10.28 -3.59
N PHE A 336 7.31 9.81 -4.80
CA PHE A 336 5.97 9.32 -5.13
C PHE A 336 5.58 8.13 -4.26
N SER A 337 6.46 7.14 -4.11
CA SER A 337 6.23 5.98 -3.25
C SER A 337 6.00 6.38 -1.79
N LEU A 338 6.85 7.26 -1.26
CA LEU A 338 6.72 7.77 0.10
C LEU A 338 5.45 8.60 0.29
N PHE A 339 5.12 9.47 -0.66
CA PHE A 339 3.89 10.28 -0.63
C PHE A 339 2.64 9.40 -0.54
N GLN A 340 2.57 8.34 -1.34
CA GLN A 340 1.41 7.44 -1.35
C GLN A 340 1.27 6.65 -0.03
N LEU A 341 2.38 6.26 0.59
CA LEU A 341 2.34 5.65 1.94
C LEU A 341 1.90 6.67 3.00
N LEU A 342 2.46 7.88 2.99
CA LEU A 342 2.12 8.93 3.93
C LEU A 342 0.67 9.39 3.78
N ALA A 343 0.14 9.45 2.56
CA ALA A 343 -1.26 9.77 2.28
C ALA A 343 -2.24 8.70 2.81
N ALA A 344 -1.80 7.44 2.92
CA ALA A 344 -2.60 6.33 3.46
C ALA A 344 -2.35 6.05 4.96
N ALA A 345 -1.38 6.73 5.58
CA ALA A 345 -0.93 6.44 6.94
C ALA A 345 -1.95 6.85 8.02
N PRO A 346 -2.32 5.96 8.95
CA PRO A 346 -3.30 6.29 10.00
C PRO A 346 -2.66 7.12 11.11
N TYR A 347 -2.64 8.44 10.95
CA TYR A 347 -2.02 9.38 11.90
C TYR A 347 -2.70 9.41 13.28
N ARG A 348 -4.02 9.17 13.33
CA ARG A 348 -4.84 9.36 14.55
C ARG A 348 -5.76 8.19 14.87
N ASP A 349 -5.72 7.12 14.10
CA ASP A 349 -6.55 5.92 14.30
C ASP A 349 -5.66 4.69 14.41
N ASN A 350 -5.73 4.01 15.55
CA ASN A 350 -4.99 2.78 15.85
C ASN A 350 -5.82 1.51 15.63
N THR A 351 -7.02 1.66 15.08
CA THR A 351 -7.94 0.54 14.80
C THR A 351 -7.95 0.15 13.32
N VAL A 352 -7.13 0.81 12.50
CA VAL A 352 -7.01 0.60 11.05
C VAL A 352 -5.56 0.40 10.63
N SER A 353 -5.36 -0.11 9.42
CA SER A 353 -4.03 -0.32 8.83
C SER A 353 -3.99 0.15 7.37
N ILE A 354 -2.90 -0.13 6.65
CA ILE A 354 -2.73 0.24 5.24
C ILE A 354 -3.03 -0.97 4.35
N PRO A 355 -4.05 -0.92 3.50
CA PRO A 355 -4.31 -1.99 2.54
C PRO A 355 -3.21 -2.11 1.47
N PRO A 356 -3.06 -3.28 0.78
CA PRO A 356 -2.08 -3.50 -0.28
C PRO A 356 -2.17 -2.51 -1.44
N LYS A 357 -3.36 -1.95 -1.65
CA LYS A 357 -3.64 -0.91 -2.67
C LYS A 357 -3.84 0.46 -2.06
N THR A 358 -3.33 0.70 -0.86
CA THR A 358 -3.55 1.92 -0.08
C THR A 358 -5.05 2.26 0.02
N LEU A 359 -5.41 3.53 0.08
CA LEU A 359 -6.81 4.02 -0.01
C LEU A 359 -7.10 4.56 -1.43
N SER A 360 -6.52 3.93 -2.47
CA SER A 360 -6.52 4.45 -3.84
C SER A 360 -7.27 3.57 -4.85
N GLY A 361 -7.75 2.40 -4.45
CA GLY A 361 -8.38 1.48 -5.38
C GLY A 361 -9.21 0.38 -4.73
N PHE A 362 -9.87 -0.43 -5.56
CA PHE A 362 -10.82 -1.46 -5.15
C PHE A 362 -10.19 -2.86 -4.99
N ALA A 363 -9.00 -3.09 -5.56
CA ALA A 363 -8.40 -4.41 -5.49
C ALA A 363 -8.08 -4.80 -4.05
N TYR A 364 -8.15 -6.09 -3.78
CA TYR A 364 -8.06 -6.68 -2.44
C TYR A 364 -9.09 -6.15 -1.44
N ARG A 365 -10.17 -5.45 -1.91
CA ARG A 365 -11.30 -4.95 -1.10
C ARG A 365 -10.91 -4.10 0.09
N GLY A 366 -9.70 -3.53 0.10
CA GLY A 366 -9.15 -2.80 1.22
C GLY A 366 -8.79 -3.68 2.42
N HIS A 367 -8.67 -5.02 2.25
CA HIS A 367 -8.22 -5.92 3.31
C HIS A 367 -6.76 -5.67 3.66
N ILE A 368 -6.38 -6.05 4.87
CA ILE A 368 -5.03 -5.91 5.40
C ILE A 368 -4.30 -7.24 5.32
N PHE A 369 -3.11 -7.21 4.72
CA PHE A 369 -2.19 -8.32 4.52
C PHE A 369 -0.88 -8.10 5.28
N TRP A 370 0.11 -8.97 5.06
CA TRP A 370 1.48 -8.84 5.56
C TRP A 370 2.31 -7.75 4.86
N ASP A 371 1.80 -7.18 3.75
CA ASP A 371 2.37 -6.02 3.04
C ASP A 371 2.74 -4.89 3.98
N THR A 372 1.88 -4.64 4.97
CA THR A 372 2.11 -3.61 5.97
C THR A 372 3.31 -3.97 6.83
N GLU A 373 3.36 -5.16 7.40
CA GLU A 373 4.35 -5.57 8.40
C GLU A 373 5.76 -5.65 7.82
N ILE A 374 5.91 -6.27 6.65
CA ILE A 374 7.23 -6.53 6.05
C ILE A 374 7.71 -5.38 5.15
N PHE A 375 6.79 -4.71 4.44
CA PHE A 375 7.19 -3.73 3.45
C PHE A 375 6.96 -2.28 3.87
N ALA A 376 5.80 -1.91 4.40
CA ALA A 376 5.50 -0.53 4.78
C ALA A 376 6.06 -0.16 6.18
N MET A 377 5.97 -1.06 7.15
CA MET A 377 6.38 -0.83 8.55
C MET A 377 7.83 -0.35 8.71
N PRO A 378 8.85 -0.87 8.01
CA PRO A 378 10.21 -0.37 8.16
C PRO A 378 10.33 1.12 7.87
N PHE A 379 9.65 1.64 6.85
CA PHE A 379 9.60 3.06 6.56
C PHE A 379 9.06 3.85 7.77
N PHE A 380 7.89 3.48 8.28
CA PHE A 380 7.28 4.19 9.41
C PHE A 380 8.06 4.02 10.72
N THR A 381 8.59 2.84 10.98
CA THR A 381 9.38 2.55 12.17
C THR A 381 10.59 3.49 12.29
N PHE A 382 11.25 3.76 11.16
CA PHE A 382 12.47 4.57 11.17
C PHE A 382 12.24 6.05 10.80
N THR A 383 11.03 6.47 10.42
CA THR A 383 10.75 7.87 10.05
C THR A 383 9.60 8.48 10.85
N GLN A 384 8.56 7.71 11.14
CA GLN A 384 7.30 8.13 11.77
C GLN A 384 6.85 7.08 12.82
N PRO A 385 7.60 6.85 13.90
CA PRO A 385 7.35 5.74 14.82
C PRO A 385 5.97 5.75 15.47
N GLN A 386 5.29 6.90 15.59
CA GLN A 386 3.92 6.96 16.08
C GLN A 386 2.94 6.30 15.09
N ILE A 387 3.16 6.46 13.79
CA ILE A 387 2.34 5.78 12.77
C ILE A 387 2.61 4.27 12.82
N ALA A 388 3.89 3.87 12.94
CA ALA A 388 4.24 2.46 13.12
C ALA A 388 3.52 1.84 14.32
N ARG A 389 3.47 2.58 15.45
CA ARG A 389 2.72 2.16 16.63
C ARG A 389 1.23 1.96 16.33
N ASN A 390 0.57 2.90 15.65
CA ASN A 390 -0.85 2.79 15.30
C ASN A 390 -1.11 1.53 14.43
N LEU A 391 -0.26 1.28 13.43
CA LEU A 391 -0.35 0.09 12.57
C LEU A 391 -0.21 -1.22 13.36
N LEU A 392 0.67 -1.27 14.36
CA LEU A 392 0.81 -2.44 15.23
C LEU A 392 -0.34 -2.57 16.24
N GLU A 393 -0.92 -1.45 16.70
CA GLU A 393 -2.10 -1.49 17.55
C GLU A 393 -3.33 -2.03 16.82
N TYR A 394 -3.44 -1.86 15.50
CA TYR A 394 -4.43 -2.59 14.70
C TYR A 394 -4.32 -4.11 14.90
N ARG A 395 -3.11 -4.67 14.88
CA ARG A 395 -2.90 -6.11 15.14
C ARG A 395 -3.31 -6.52 16.55
N TYR A 396 -3.09 -5.67 17.55
CA TYR A 396 -3.59 -5.91 18.90
C TYR A 396 -5.12 -5.82 18.96
N ASN A 397 -5.72 -4.81 18.36
CA ASN A 397 -7.18 -4.63 18.34
C ASN A 397 -7.89 -5.78 17.61
N THR A 398 -7.24 -6.40 16.62
CA THR A 398 -7.75 -7.56 15.85
C THR A 398 -7.32 -8.91 16.41
N LEU A 399 -6.57 -8.96 17.53
CA LEU A 399 -6.09 -10.19 18.15
C LEU A 399 -7.23 -11.14 18.57
N ALA A 400 -8.43 -10.62 18.85
CA ALA A 400 -9.62 -11.43 19.14
C ALA A 400 -10.04 -12.29 17.93
N GLY A 401 -9.96 -11.75 16.70
CA GLY A 401 -10.18 -12.51 15.46
C GLY A 401 -9.15 -13.62 15.28
N ALA A 402 -7.86 -13.29 15.52
CA ALA A 402 -6.78 -14.28 15.45
C ALA A 402 -6.97 -15.45 16.43
N ARG A 403 -7.48 -15.19 17.64
CA ARG A 403 -7.82 -16.23 18.63
C ARG A 403 -8.97 -17.11 18.16
N ARG A 404 -10.01 -16.52 17.55
CA ARG A 404 -11.14 -17.29 16.98
C ARG A 404 -10.64 -18.20 15.87
N LYS A 405 -9.89 -17.68 14.93
CA LYS A 405 -9.33 -18.45 13.81
C LYS A 405 -8.47 -19.63 14.30
N ALA A 406 -7.57 -19.41 15.28
CA ALA A 406 -6.79 -20.49 15.88
C ALA A 406 -7.69 -21.58 16.49
N GLY A 407 -8.69 -21.18 17.29
CA GLY A 407 -9.64 -22.12 17.93
C GLY A 407 -10.48 -22.90 16.93
N GLU A 408 -10.99 -22.27 15.89
CA GLU A 408 -11.77 -22.91 14.82
C GLU A 408 -10.94 -23.91 14.02
N ALA A 409 -9.65 -23.61 13.81
CA ALA A 409 -8.69 -24.51 13.16
C ALA A 409 -8.15 -25.62 14.12
N GLY A 410 -8.55 -25.61 15.41
CA GLY A 410 -8.10 -26.60 16.40
C GLY A 410 -6.74 -26.31 17.02
N TYR A 411 -6.19 -25.10 16.82
CA TYR A 411 -4.91 -24.68 17.38
C TYR A 411 -5.06 -23.85 18.66
N LYS A 412 -3.95 -23.65 19.37
CA LYS A 412 -3.87 -22.82 20.59
C LYS A 412 -3.40 -21.39 20.21
N GLY A 413 -3.51 -20.47 21.17
CA GLY A 413 -2.98 -19.12 21.04
C GLY A 413 -3.76 -18.26 20.04
N ALA A 414 -3.04 -17.60 19.12
CA ALA A 414 -3.60 -16.72 18.13
C ALA A 414 -3.00 -17.00 16.74
N MET A 415 -3.84 -17.09 15.71
CA MET A 415 -3.50 -17.30 14.31
C MET A 415 -4.11 -16.17 13.49
N TYR A 416 -3.31 -15.20 13.04
CA TYR A 416 -3.81 -14.08 12.26
C TYR A 416 -4.42 -14.54 10.94
N ALA A 417 -5.43 -13.80 10.50
CA ALA A 417 -6.01 -13.95 9.17
C ALA A 417 -4.99 -13.59 8.09
N TRP A 418 -5.02 -14.30 6.96
CA TRP A 418 -4.25 -13.90 5.78
C TRP A 418 -4.73 -12.56 5.24
N GLU A 419 -6.04 -12.44 4.99
CA GLU A 419 -6.71 -11.17 4.73
C GLU A 419 -7.60 -10.82 5.92
N SER A 420 -7.45 -9.62 6.48
CA SER A 420 -8.27 -9.14 7.58
C SER A 420 -8.90 -7.78 7.30
N ALA A 421 -10.04 -7.52 7.95
CA ALA A 421 -10.73 -6.22 7.94
C ALA A 421 -10.77 -5.66 9.38
N ASP A 422 -11.88 -5.04 9.77
CA ASP A 422 -12.06 -4.40 11.07
C ASP A 422 -12.12 -5.36 12.27
N THR A 423 -12.66 -6.58 12.07
CA THR A 423 -12.82 -7.58 13.15
C THR A 423 -11.60 -8.47 13.36
N GLY A 424 -10.68 -8.51 12.38
CA GLY A 424 -9.54 -9.43 12.36
C GLY A 424 -9.91 -10.89 12.05
N ASP A 425 -11.14 -11.16 11.67
CA ASP A 425 -11.56 -12.46 11.16
C ASP A 425 -11.01 -12.70 9.74
N GLU A 426 -10.97 -13.98 9.31
CA GLU A 426 -10.49 -14.35 8.00
C GLU A 426 -11.47 -13.91 6.90
N THR A 427 -11.01 -13.03 6.01
CA THR A 427 -11.81 -12.50 4.89
C THR A 427 -11.37 -13.01 3.51
N THR A 428 -10.33 -13.83 3.43
CA THR A 428 -9.88 -14.43 2.18
C THR A 428 -11.00 -15.28 1.55
N PRO A 429 -11.34 -15.06 0.28
CA PRO A 429 -12.33 -15.88 -0.41
C PRO A 429 -11.83 -17.32 -0.52
N ARG A 430 -12.58 -18.28 0.00
CA ARG A 430 -12.22 -19.71 -0.12
C ARG A 430 -12.36 -20.26 -1.53
N TRP A 431 -13.23 -19.67 -2.34
CA TRP A 431 -13.53 -20.11 -3.70
C TRP A 431 -13.68 -18.91 -4.62
N VAL A 432 -13.14 -19.01 -5.81
CA VAL A 432 -13.30 -18.02 -6.88
C VAL A 432 -13.69 -18.71 -8.18
N PRO A 433 -14.61 -18.15 -8.98
CA PRO A 433 -14.92 -18.73 -10.27
C PRO A 433 -13.78 -18.49 -11.26
N SER A 434 -13.43 -19.53 -12.02
CA SER A 434 -12.56 -19.41 -13.20
C SER A 434 -13.26 -18.70 -14.36
N VAL A 435 -12.51 -18.41 -15.42
CA VAL A 435 -13.07 -17.88 -16.69
C VAL A 435 -14.14 -18.80 -17.30
N THR A 436 -14.07 -20.08 -17.01
CA THR A 436 -15.07 -21.09 -17.46
C THR A 436 -16.26 -21.22 -16.52
N GLY A 437 -16.24 -20.52 -15.37
CA GLY A 437 -17.26 -20.61 -14.32
C GLY A 437 -17.05 -21.77 -13.33
N GLU A 438 -15.97 -22.53 -13.48
CA GLU A 438 -15.56 -23.56 -12.52
C GLU A 438 -15.02 -22.91 -11.25
N GLN A 439 -15.35 -23.47 -10.08
CA GLN A 439 -14.89 -22.93 -8.79
C GLN A 439 -13.45 -23.39 -8.50
N ILE A 440 -12.54 -22.44 -8.40
CA ILE A 440 -11.15 -22.66 -7.99
C ILE A 440 -11.05 -22.47 -6.48
N ARG A 441 -10.41 -23.43 -5.78
CA ARG A 441 -10.12 -23.33 -4.35
C ARG A 441 -8.95 -22.38 -4.13
N ILE A 442 -9.12 -21.44 -3.20
CA ILE A 442 -8.05 -20.57 -2.70
C ILE A 442 -7.67 -21.07 -1.29
N TRP A 443 -6.41 -21.39 -1.12
CA TRP A 443 -5.87 -21.98 0.12
C TRP A 443 -5.26 -20.96 1.06
N CYS A 444 -4.90 -19.78 0.60
CA CYS A 444 -4.16 -18.77 1.35
C CYS A 444 -4.76 -18.50 2.74
N GLY A 445 -6.08 -18.28 2.85
CA GLY A 445 -6.74 -18.04 4.13
C GLY A 445 -6.65 -19.18 5.13
N ASP A 446 -6.45 -20.42 4.67
CA ASP A 446 -6.38 -21.59 5.55
C ASP A 446 -4.94 -21.94 5.96
N ILE A 447 -3.96 -21.83 5.02
CA ILE A 447 -2.62 -22.41 5.20
C ILE A 447 -1.45 -21.44 4.92
N GLU A 448 -1.68 -20.19 4.51
CA GLU A 448 -0.63 -19.18 4.39
C GLU A 448 -0.44 -18.48 5.75
N VAL A 449 0.27 -19.18 6.63
CA VAL A 449 0.31 -18.90 8.07
C VAL A 449 1.54 -18.13 8.52
N HIS A 450 2.49 -17.86 7.62
CA HIS A 450 3.71 -17.13 7.94
C HIS A 450 3.43 -15.70 8.43
N ILE A 451 2.26 -15.11 8.11
CA ILE A 451 1.82 -13.81 8.61
C ILE A 451 1.95 -13.68 10.14
N ASN A 452 1.84 -14.79 10.89
CA ASN A 452 2.02 -14.78 12.35
C ASN A 452 3.46 -14.45 12.76
N THR A 453 4.44 -14.88 11.98
CA THR A 453 5.86 -14.53 12.19
C THR A 453 6.15 -13.11 11.70
N ASP A 454 5.50 -12.68 10.64
CA ASP A 454 5.69 -11.36 10.03
C ASP A 454 5.21 -10.24 10.96
N VAL A 455 4.05 -10.44 11.59
CA VAL A 455 3.53 -9.55 12.64
C VAL A 455 4.48 -9.51 13.84
N ALA A 456 4.96 -10.65 14.32
CA ALA A 456 5.91 -10.71 15.43
C ALA A 456 7.23 -10.02 15.08
N TYR A 457 7.71 -10.18 13.83
CA TYR A 457 8.91 -9.54 13.31
C TYR A 457 8.77 -8.01 13.29
N ALA A 458 7.66 -7.49 12.79
CA ALA A 458 7.41 -6.05 12.75
C ALA A 458 7.35 -5.44 14.16
N ILE A 459 6.70 -6.11 15.11
CA ILE A 459 6.66 -5.72 16.52
C ILE A 459 8.07 -5.68 17.12
N TRP A 460 8.86 -6.71 16.88
CA TRP A 460 10.23 -6.79 17.37
C TRP A 460 11.12 -5.68 16.80
N GLN A 461 11.02 -5.41 15.48
CA GLN A 461 11.75 -4.31 14.83
C GLN A 461 11.36 -2.95 15.39
N TYR A 462 10.07 -2.69 15.56
CA TYR A 462 9.55 -1.48 16.18
C TYR A 462 10.12 -1.29 17.59
N TRP A 463 10.01 -2.31 18.44
CA TRP A 463 10.52 -2.24 19.81
C TRP A 463 12.03 -1.97 19.87
N LYS A 464 12.81 -2.66 19.04
CA LYS A 464 14.28 -2.43 18.95
C LYS A 464 14.61 -1.04 18.47
N ALA A 465 13.88 -0.52 17.49
CA ALA A 465 14.11 0.80 16.92
C ALA A 465 13.71 1.94 17.87
N THR A 466 12.65 1.78 18.63
CA THR A 466 12.08 2.84 19.48
C THR A 466 12.44 2.73 20.93
N GLY A 467 12.66 1.53 21.47
CA GLY A 467 12.77 1.28 22.90
C GLY A 467 11.45 1.47 23.67
N ASP A 468 10.29 1.40 22.98
CA ASP A 468 8.97 1.60 23.59
C ASP A 468 8.56 0.40 24.44
N ASP A 469 9.19 0.30 25.63
CA ASP A 469 8.94 -0.77 26.60
C ASP A 469 7.50 -0.77 27.10
N ASP A 470 6.91 0.41 27.28
CA ASP A 470 5.54 0.54 27.77
C ASP A 470 4.55 -0.04 26.75
N TRP A 471 4.76 0.21 25.46
CA TRP A 471 3.95 -0.38 24.40
C TRP A 471 4.16 -1.91 24.33
N MET A 472 5.40 -2.38 24.44
CA MET A 472 5.69 -3.81 24.43
C MET A 472 4.98 -4.53 25.59
N VAL A 473 5.02 -3.98 26.82
CA VAL A 473 4.35 -4.53 27.99
C VAL A 473 2.84 -4.60 27.79
N ASN A 474 2.22 -3.54 27.26
CA ASN A 474 0.77 -3.40 27.21
C ASN A 474 0.13 -4.08 25.99
N TYR A 475 0.84 -4.23 24.90
CA TYR A 475 0.31 -4.68 23.59
C TYR A 475 1.16 -5.78 22.94
N GLY A 476 2.43 -5.50 22.66
CA GLY A 476 3.30 -6.35 21.85
C GLY A 476 3.54 -7.73 22.44
N ALA A 477 3.73 -7.82 23.75
CA ALA A 477 4.00 -9.08 24.44
C ALA A 477 2.86 -10.09 24.28
N SER A 478 1.60 -9.64 24.36
CA SER A 478 0.44 -10.51 24.17
C SER A 478 0.42 -11.10 22.76
N ILE A 479 0.74 -10.31 21.73
CA ILE A 479 0.76 -10.78 20.34
C ILE A 479 1.85 -11.82 20.16
N ILE A 480 3.10 -11.50 20.50
CA ILE A 480 4.25 -12.39 20.28
C ILE A 480 4.07 -13.73 21.02
N LEU A 481 3.63 -13.69 22.30
CA LEU A 481 3.50 -14.91 23.11
C LEU A 481 2.29 -15.76 22.68
N GLU A 482 1.17 -15.15 22.26
CA GLU A 482 0.00 -15.91 21.81
C GLU A 482 0.23 -16.53 20.42
N THR A 483 0.93 -15.86 19.52
CA THR A 483 1.30 -16.42 18.21
C THR A 483 2.42 -17.48 18.35
N ALA A 484 3.32 -17.36 19.32
CA ALA A 484 4.25 -18.44 19.67
C ALA A 484 3.51 -19.70 20.19
N ALA A 485 2.44 -19.52 20.96
CA ALA A 485 1.58 -20.62 21.42
C ALA A 485 0.80 -21.29 20.27
N PHE A 486 0.50 -20.56 19.20
CA PHE A 486 -0.05 -21.13 17.97
C PHE A 486 0.99 -22.07 17.33
N TRP A 487 2.23 -21.62 17.13
CA TRP A 487 3.28 -22.43 16.53
C TRP A 487 3.57 -23.72 17.31
N GLU A 488 3.57 -23.67 18.65
CA GLU A 488 3.70 -24.87 19.48
C GLU A 488 2.66 -25.94 19.15
N SER A 489 1.43 -25.54 18.81
CA SER A 489 0.35 -26.46 18.49
C SER A 489 0.26 -26.83 17.00
N ARG A 490 0.97 -26.07 16.12
CA ARG A 490 0.93 -26.25 14.66
C ARG A 490 1.99 -27.24 14.16
N VAL A 491 3.12 -27.35 14.87
CA VAL A 491 4.19 -28.25 14.48
C VAL A 491 3.83 -29.70 14.76
N GLU A 492 4.32 -30.62 13.92
CA GLU A 492 4.11 -32.06 14.02
C GLU A 492 5.44 -32.78 14.28
N TRP A 493 5.44 -33.73 15.21
CA TRP A 493 6.63 -34.53 15.49
C TRP A 493 6.86 -35.59 14.41
N ASN A 494 8.06 -35.63 13.85
CA ASN A 494 8.49 -36.61 12.85
C ASN A 494 9.49 -37.59 13.48
N GLU A 495 9.08 -38.83 13.70
CA GLU A 495 9.89 -39.86 14.33
C GLU A 495 11.12 -40.23 13.49
N ALA A 496 11.02 -40.19 12.16
CA ALA A 496 12.12 -40.62 11.28
C ALA A 496 13.30 -39.66 11.33
N ARG A 497 13.06 -38.36 11.49
CA ARG A 497 14.13 -37.36 11.59
C ARG A 497 14.35 -36.85 13.03
N CYS A 498 13.61 -37.40 14.01
CA CYS A 498 13.65 -36.97 15.42
C CYS A 498 13.55 -35.45 15.55
N GLY A 499 12.61 -34.81 14.84
CA GLY A 499 12.42 -33.37 14.75
C GLY A 499 10.99 -33.00 14.48
N TYR A 500 10.74 -31.71 14.29
CA TYR A 500 9.42 -31.17 14.00
C TYR A 500 9.30 -30.76 12.53
N ASP A 501 8.12 -30.96 11.97
CA ASP A 501 7.73 -30.52 10.64
C ASP A 501 6.59 -29.49 10.75
N ILE A 502 6.46 -28.62 9.73
CA ILE A 502 5.26 -27.86 9.43
C ILE A 502 4.80 -28.30 8.05
N LEU A 503 3.65 -28.99 8.01
CA LEU A 503 3.13 -29.61 6.80
C LEU A 503 1.99 -28.77 6.21
N ASP A 504 1.74 -28.90 4.91
CA ASP A 504 0.61 -28.32 4.21
C ASP A 504 0.51 -26.79 4.45
N VAL A 505 1.48 -26.04 3.93
CA VAL A 505 1.54 -24.57 4.02
C VAL A 505 1.73 -23.92 2.65
N ILE A 506 1.50 -22.62 2.59
CA ILE A 506 1.97 -21.73 1.54
C ILE A 506 3.02 -20.82 2.18
N GLY A 507 4.19 -20.70 1.55
CA GLY A 507 5.21 -19.70 1.89
C GLY A 507 4.92 -18.36 1.20
N PRO A 508 5.81 -17.36 1.33
CA PRO A 508 5.71 -16.11 0.57
C PRO A 508 5.57 -16.29 -0.95
N ASP A 509 6.12 -17.37 -1.50
CA ASP A 509 5.97 -17.73 -2.91
C ASP A 509 4.65 -18.47 -3.15
N GLU A 510 3.63 -17.71 -3.56
CA GLU A 510 2.28 -18.21 -3.83
C GLU A 510 2.16 -19.05 -5.13
N ASN A 511 3.26 -19.29 -5.88
CA ASN A 511 3.25 -20.25 -7.00
C ASN A 511 3.21 -21.69 -6.51
N HIS A 512 3.59 -21.93 -5.25
CA HIS A 512 3.65 -23.25 -4.64
C HIS A 512 2.72 -23.33 -3.44
N ASP A 513 1.57 -23.93 -3.62
CA ASP A 513 0.61 -24.19 -2.55
C ASP A 513 0.76 -25.62 -1.98
N ARG A 514 0.34 -25.80 -0.72
CA ARG A 514 0.30 -27.10 -0.03
C ARG A 514 1.64 -27.83 0.04
N VAL A 515 2.69 -27.07 0.32
CA VAL A 515 4.05 -27.59 0.46
C VAL A 515 4.38 -27.96 1.91
N ASN A 516 5.39 -28.78 2.10
CA ASN A 516 5.85 -29.17 3.43
C ASN A 516 7.17 -28.47 3.74
N ASN A 517 7.33 -28.09 5.00
CA ASN A 517 8.60 -27.58 5.51
C ASN A 517 9.15 -26.40 4.69
N ASN A 518 8.30 -25.41 4.39
CA ASN A 518 8.74 -24.19 3.75
C ASN A 518 9.82 -23.50 4.60
N ALA A 519 10.97 -23.20 3.99
CA ALA A 519 12.16 -22.70 4.68
C ALA A 519 11.92 -21.33 5.32
N PHE A 520 11.23 -20.40 4.61
CA PHE A 520 10.89 -19.10 5.17
C PHE A 520 10.07 -19.27 6.45
N THR A 521 8.96 -20.01 6.37
CA THR A 521 8.08 -20.29 7.50
C THR A 521 8.84 -20.92 8.65
N ASN A 522 9.58 -22.00 8.40
CA ASN A 522 10.24 -22.76 9.47
C ASN A 522 11.35 -21.96 10.16
N VAL A 523 12.16 -21.20 9.40
CA VAL A 523 13.24 -20.39 9.99
C VAL A 523 12.68 -19.21 10.76
N MET A 524 11.62 -18.54 10.24
CA MET A 524 10.97 -17.44 10.93
C MET A 524 10.25 -17.94 12.20
N VAL A 525 9.68 -19.16 12.22
CA VAL A 525 9.14 -19.79 13.42
C VAL A 525 10.23 -20.06 14.46
N ARG A 526 11.39 -20.57 14.06
CA ARG A 526 12.54 -20.75 14.98
C ARG A 526 12.92 -19.41 15.63
N TRP A 527 13.06 -18.36 14.81
CA TRP A 527 13.35 -17.03 15.31
C TRP A 527 12.26 -16.52 16.26
N HIS A 528 10.99 -16.71 15.90
CA HIS A 528 9.85 -16.23 16.69
C HIS A 528 9.79 -16.90 18.07
N LEU A 529 9.96 -18.23 18.16
CA LEU A 529 9.96 -18.94 19.43
C LEU A 529 11.12 -18.47 20.33
N ARG A 530 12.33 -18.23 19.75
CA ARG A 530 13.44 -17.64 20.49
C ARG A 530 13.12 -16.23 20.99
N ALA A 531 12.58 -15.38 20.12
CA ALA A 531 12.17 -14.03 20.50
C ALA A 531 11.12 -14.04 21.61
N ALA A 532 10.17 -14.98 21.56
CA ALA A 532 9.14 -15.17 22.59
C ALA A 532 9.75 -15.62 23.92
N LEU A 533 10.74 -16.52 23.94
CA LEU A 533 11.46 -16.93 25.14
C LEU A 533 12.21 -15.76 25.79
N HIS A 534 12.98 -14.98 24.99
CA HIS A 534 13.67 -13.79 25.50
C HIS A 534 12.68 -12.71 26.00
N LEU A 535 11.57 -12.51 25.27
CA LEU A 535 10.54 -11.57 25.68
C LEU A 535 9.89 -11.99 26.99
N TRP A 536 9.66 -13.29 27.20
CA TRP A 536 9.07 -13.82 28.42
C TRP A 536 9.96 -13.57 29.65
N GLU A 537 11.27 -13.85 29.55
CA GLU A 537 12.25 -13.54 30.57
C GLU A 537 12.26 -12.03 30.89
N TRP A 538 12.36 -11.20 29.88
CA TRP A 538 12.34 -9.73 30.03
C TRP A 538 11.04 -9.25 30.67
N LEU A 539 9.88 -9.78 30.28
CA LEU A 539 8.57 -9.38 30.78
C LEU A 539 8.39 -9.71 32.26
N GLN A 540 8.91 -10.87 32.72
CA GLN A 540 8.87 -11.26 34.13
C GLN A 540 9.65 -10.29 35.02
N GLU A 541 10.73 -9.72 34.50
CA GLU A 541 11.53 -8.70 35.22
C GLU A 541 10.90 -7.31 35.11
N LYS A 542 10.45 -6.94 33.92
CA LYS A 542 9.94 -5.58 33.61
C LYS A 542 8.55 -5.31 34.17
N SER A 543 7.62 -6.26 34.04
CA SER A 543 6.23 -6.17 34.50
C SER A 543 5.70 -7.52 34.98
N PRO A 544 6.00 -7.91 36.23
CA PRO A 544 5.54 -9.17 36.80
C PRO A 544 4.01 -9.32 36.79
N GLU A 545 3.26 -8.24 36.86
CA GLU A 545 1.80 -8.23 36.81
C GLU A 545 1.29 -8.64 35.41
N THR A 546 1.83 -8.05 34.35
CA THR A 546 1.49 -8.42 32.98
C THR A 546 1.93 -9.85 32.67
N ALA A 547 3.12 -10.25 33.13
CA ALA A 547 3.61 -11.62 33.01
C ALA A 547 2.65 -12.62 33.66
N LEU A 548 2.19 -12.34 34.88
CA LEU A 548 1.23 -13.17 35.57
C LEU A 548 -0.12 -13.28 34.80
N HIS A 549 -0.61 -12.18 34.27
CA HIS A 549 -1.84 -12.17 33.47
C HIS A 549 -1.71 -13.06 32.22
N ILE A 550 -0.61 -12.93 31.49
CA ILE A 550 -0.33 -13.76 30.29
C ILE A 550 -0.15 -15.22 30.67
N ASP A 551 0.56 -15.52 31.78
CA ASP A 551 0.75 -16.88 32.27
C ASP A 551 -0.58 -17.57 32.63
N GLN A 552 -1.50 -16.86 33.28
CA GLN A 552 -2.84 -17.39 33.60
C GLN A 552 -3.57 -17.88 32.35
N LYS A 553 -3.35 -17.20 31.21
CA LYS A 553 -3.96 -17.52 29.92
C LYS A 553 -3.21 -18.63 29.19
N LEU A 554 -1.90 -18.49 29.05
CA LEU A 554 -1.07 -19.35 28.22
C LEU A 554 -0.44 -20.51 28.98
N LYS A 555 -0.37 -20.44 30.31
CA LYS A 555 0.25 -21.44 31.19
C LYS A 555 1.70 -21.71 30.81
N LEU A 556 2.52 -20.65 30.81
CA LEU A 556 3.93 -20.65 30.42
C LEU A 556 4.83 -21.24 31.52
N ASN A 557 4.65 -22.53 31.81
CA ASN A 557 5.48 -23.25 32.74
C ASN A 557 6.76 -23.77 32.07
N ASP A 558 7.72 -24.26 32.89
CA ASP A 558 9.03 -24.76 32.40
C ASP A 558 8.87 -25.84 31.32
N VAL A 559 7.91 -26.75 31.44
CA VAL A 559 7.68 -27.82 30.45
C VAL A 559 7.31 -27.23 29.09
N ARG A 560 6.51 -26.16 29.06
CA ARG A 560 6.10 -25.50 27.83
C ARG A 560 7.24 -24.69 27.22
N LEU A 561 8.00 -23.98 28.04
CA LEU A 561 9.17 -23.21 27.60
C LEU A 561 10.28 -24.14 27.07
N ASP A 562 10.52 -25.27 27.73
CA ASP A 562 11.44 -26.32 27.24
C ASP A 562 10.97 -26.86 25.88
N ARG A 563 9.66 -27.06 25.69
CA ARG A 563 9.09 -27.47 24.40
C ARG A 563 9.31 -26.43 23.30
N TRP A 564 9.14 -25.12 23.59
CA TRP A 564 9.44 -24.07 22.63
C TRP A 564 10.93 -24.08 22.22
N THR A 565 11.82 -24.25 23.19
CA THR A 565 13.26 -24.41 22.96
C THR A 565 13.56 -25.64 22.11
N GLU A 566 12.89 -26.78 22.39
CA GLU A 566 13.06 -28.01 21.60
C GLU A 566 12.59 -27.82 20.15
N ILE A 567 11.42 -27.20 19.94
CA ILE A 567 10.88 -26.90 18.59
C ILE A 567 11.84 -25.99 17.85
N GLU A 568 12.27 -24.89 18.47
CA GLU A 568 13.23 -23.94 17.88
C GLU A 568 14.48 -24.66 17.36
N TYR A 569 15.03 -25.59 18.14
CA TYR A 569 16.25 -26.31 17.80
C TYR A 569 16.03 -27.40 16.74
N ARG A 570 14.88 -28.10 16.75
CA ARG A 570 14.61 -29.31 15.96
C ARG A 570 13.62 -29.14 14.80
N LEU A 571 13.08 -27.96 14.58
CA LEU A 571 12.20 -27.70 13.44
C LEU A 571 13.00 -27.86 12.15
N TYR A 572 12.48 -28.60 11.19
CA TYR A 572 13.21 -28.98 9.98
C TYR A 572 13.53 -27.77 9.07
N VAL A 573 14.75 -27.73 8.58
CA VAL A 573 15.19 -26.83 7.50
C VAL A 573 16.29 -27.56 6.74
N ASN A 574 16.16 -27.65 5.42
CA ASN A 574 17.19 -28.25 4.58
C ASN A 574 18.14 -27.18 4.05
N GLN A 575 19.39 -27.24 4.52
CA GLN A 575 20.48 -26.41 4.02
C GLN A 575 21.69 -27.28 3.70
N ASP A 576 22.17 -27.19 2.47
CA ASP A 576 23.39 -27.90 2.07
C ASP A 576 24.60 -27.43 2.89
N ALA A 577 25.31 -28.37 3.49
CA ALA A 577 26.39 -28.08 4.43
C ALA A 577 27.64 -27.48 3.77
N GLU A 578 27.85 -27.73 2.48
CA GLU A 578 29.03 -27.26 1.75
C GLU A 578 28.79 -25.90 1.09
N THR A 579 27.69 -25.77 0.36
CA THR A 579 27.37 -24.56 -0.40
C THR A 579 26.60 -23.53 0.44
N GLY A 580 25.81 -24.01 1.40
CA GLY A 580 24.85 -23.17 2.15
C GLY A 580 23.54 -22.91 1.38
N LEU A 581 23.33 -23.59 0.25
CA LEU A 581 22.07 -23.50 -0.48
C LEU A 581 20.91 -24.01 0.39
N ILE A 582 19.85 -23.25 0.50
CA ILE A 582 18.66 -23.57 1.29
C ILE A 582 17.59 -24.07 0.30
N GLU A 583 16.99 -25.22 0.59
CA GLU A 583 15.85 -25.71 -0.16
C GLU A 583 14.60 -24.93 0.26
N GLN A 584 13.88 -24.35 -0.71
CA GLN A 584 12.72 -23.50 -0.44
C GLN A 584 11.62 -24.21 0.36
N PHE A 585 11.36 -25.45 0.03
CA PHE A 585 10.49 -26.37 0.76
C PHE A 585 10.90 -27.81 0.42
N GLU A 586 10.49 -28.79 1.22
CA GLU A 586 10.86 -30.19 1.04
C GLU A 586 10.41 -30.72 -0.35
N GLY A 587 11.38 -31.07 -1.19
CA GLY A 587 11.19 -31.56 -2.57
C GLY A 587 11.26 -30.49 -3.65
N PHE A 588 11.55 -29.21 -3.31
CA PHE A 588 11.66 -28.15 -4.30
C PHE A 588 12.71 -28.44 -5.38
N PHE A 589 13.85 -29.02 -5.00
CA PHE A 589 14.92 -29.33 -5.95
C PHE A 589 14.58 -30.49 -6.91
N ASP A 590 13.54 -31.26 -6.63
CA ASP A 590 13.06 -32.36 -7.49
C ASP A 590 12.05 -31.86 -8.55
N LEU A 591 11.58 -30.59 -8.45
CA LEU A 591 10.68 -29.99 -9.43
C LEU A 591 11.39 -29.70 -10.75
N GLU A 592 10.63 -29.59 -11.83
CA GLU A 592 11.15 -29.25 -13.15
C GLU A 592 11.79 -27.86 -13.15
N ASP A 593 13.08 -27.81 -13.54
CA ASP A 593 13.80 -26.55 -13.73
C ASP A 593 13.46 -25.95 -15.08
N VAL A 594 13.09 -24.65 -15.08
CA VAL A 594 12.57 -23.95 -16.27
C VAL A 594 13.40 -22.70 -16.55
N ASP A 595 13.84 -22.55 -17.78
CA ASP A 595 14.44 -21.30 -18.25
C ASP A 595 13.33 -20.30 -18.61
N LEU A 596 13.20 -19.24 -17.79
CA LEU A 596 12.20 -18.20 -18.01
C LEU A 596 12.42 -17.38 -19.29
N GLU A 597 13.63 -17.34 -19.83
CA GLU A 597 13.97 -16.64 -21.07
C GLU A 597 13.31 -17.32 -22.30
N GLU A 598 13.03 -18.61 -22.25
CA GLU A 598 12.33 -19.32 -23.33
C GLU A 598 10.87 -18.85 -23.53
N TYR A 599 10.29 -18.19 -22.52
CA TYR A 599 8.93 -17.66 -22.54
C TYR A 599 8.86 -16.18 -22.93
N GLU A 600 9.99 -15.53 -23.20
CA GLU A 600 10.01 -14.11 -23.61
C GLU A 600 9.91 -13.95 -25.14
N PRO A 601 9.23 -12.88 -25.65
CA PRO A 601 8.50 -11.86 -24.90
C PRO A 601 7.11 -12.33 -24.46
N ARG A 602 6.74 -12.04 -23.21
CA ARG A 602 5.42 -12.34 -22.65
C ARG A 602 4.73 -11.11 -22.11
N THR A 603 3.41 -11.20 -21.89
CA THR A 603 2.56 -10.11 -21.38
C THR A 603 1.80 -10.53 -20.12
N LYS A 604 2.08 -11.72 -19.58
CA LYS A 604 1.39 -12.32 -18.45
C LYS A 604 2.39 -13.03 -17.54
N SER A 605 2.01 -13.26 -16.27
CA SER A 605 2.79 -14.09 -15.34
C SER A 605 2.90 -15.54 -15.84
N MET A 606 3.92 -16.25 -15.36
CA MET A 606 4.09 -17.67 -15.67
C MET A 606 2.87 -18.50 -15.26
N GLN A 607 2.29 -18.20 -14.09
CA GLN A 607 1.07 -18.87 -13.63
C GLN A 607 -0.14 -18.62 -14.56
N ALA A 608 -0.25 -17.41 -15.13
CA ALA A 608 -1.31 -17.12 -16.10
C ALA A 608 -1.07 -17.76 -17.48
N LEU A 609 0.17 -18.15 -17.81
CA LEU A 609 0.53 -18.84 -19.05
C LEU A 609 0.38 -20.35 -18.90
N LEU A 610 0.88 -20.94 -17.82
CA LEU A 610 0.95 -22.39 -17.62
C LEU A 610 -0.25 -22.97 -16.87
N GLY A 611 -0.95 -22.14 -16.08
CA GLY A 611 -1.96 -22.56 -15.12
C GLY A 611 -1.35 -22.84 -13.74
N ILE A 612 -2.19 -22.89 -12.71
CA ILE A 612 -1.80 -23.01 -11.30
C ILE A 612 -1.08 -24.37 -11.08
N GLU A 613 -1.72 -25.48 -11.47
CA GLU A 613 -1.19 -26.81 -11.25
C GLU A 613 0.18 -27.03 -11.91
N ALA A 614 0.30 -26.62 -13.19
CA ALA A 614 1.56 -26.78 -13.92
C ALA A 614 2.69 -25.87 -13.40
N THR A 615 2.36 -24.72 -12.82
CA THR A 615 3.35 -23.84 -12.20
C THR A 615 3.84 -24.40 -10.86
N ASN A 616 2.94 -25.02 -10.10
CA ASN A 616 3.26 -25.64 -8.80
C ASN A 616 4.26 -26.83 -8.95
N GLU A 617 4.36 -27.43 -10.12
CA GLU A 617 5.29 -28.52 -10.43
C GLU A 617 6.67 -28.06 -10.95
N LYS A 618 6.94 -26.75 -10.97
CA LYS A 618 8.14 -26.15 -11.57
C LYS A 618 8.87 -25.22 -10.63
N GLN A 619 10.20 -25.11 -10.80
CA GLN A 619 11.02 -24.17 -10.03
C GLN A 619 10.85 -22.72 -10.56
N ILE A 620 9.64 -22.20 -10.48
CA ILE A 620 9.28 -20.84 -10.93
C ILE A 620 8.71 -20.05 -9.75
N LEU A 621 9.41 -19.02 -9.32
CA LEU A 621 9.03 -18.22 -8.16
C LEU A 621 8.22 -16.99 -8.57
N LYS A 622 7.12 -16.75 -7.87
CA LYS A 622 6.36 -15.50 -7.90
C LYS A 622 6.99 -14.46 -6.96
N GLN A 623 7.32 -14.86 -5.74
CA GLN A 623 8.06 -14.08 -4.74
C GLN A 623 9.37 -14.80 -4.37
N PRO A 624 10.46 -14.07 -4.08
CA PRO A 624 11.76 -14.69 -3.80
C PRO A 624 11.90 -15.13 -2.32
N ASP A 625 11.26 -16.21 -1.95
CA ASP A 625 11.09 -16.77 -0.59
C ASP A 625 12.38 -16.79 0.22
N VAL A 626 13.37 -17.53 -0.29
CA VAL A 626 14.66 -17.73 0.41
C VAL A 626 15.49 -16.44 0.44
N LEU A 627 15.44 -15.64 -0.64
CA LEU A 627 16.19 -14.37 -0.66
C LEU A 627 15.61 -13.38 0.34
N MET A 628 14.28 -13.34 0.48
CA MET A 628 13.61 -12.52 1.48
C MET A 628 13.93 -13.00 2.90
N LEU A 629 13.91 -14.31 3.14
CA LEU A 629 14.35 -14.88 4.42
C LEU A 629 15.75 -14.38 4.79
N LEU A 630 16.72 -14.49 3.88
CA LEU A 630 18.11 -14.07 4.12
C LEU A 630 18.22 -12.56 4.39
N TYR A 631 17.40 -11.75 3.71
CA TYR A 631 17.27 -10.31 3.97
C TYR A 631 16.73 -10.03 5.38
N LEU A 632 15.65 -10.68 5.80
CA LEU A 632 15.07 -10.47 7.14
C LEU A 632 16.02 -10.91 8.25
N LEU A 633 16.67 -12.06 8.10
CA LEU A 633 17.67 -12.57 9.06
C LEU A 633 18.85 -11.61 9.25
N ARG A 634 19.27 -10.89 8.20
CA ARG A 634 20.29 -9.86 8.28
C ARG A 634 19.96 -8.78 9.29
N ASN A 635 18.69 -8.39 9.38
CA ASN A 635 18.23 -7.27 10.21
C ASN A 635 18.02 -7.67 11.69
N ILE A 636 17.86 -8.96 12.00
CA ILE A 636 17.67 -9.47 13.37
C ILE A 636 18.93 -10.07 13.98
N GLY A 637 20.05 -10.04 13.24
CA GLY A 637 21.35 -10.55 13.67
C GLY A 637 21.58 -12.01 13.27
N ARG A 638 22.78 -12.28 12.75
CA ARG A 638 23.20 -13.58 12.19
C ARG A 638 23.18 -14.76 13.17
N HIS A 639 23.08 -14.48 14.48
CA HIS A 639 23.00 -15.50 15.53
C HIS A 639 21.57 -15.88 15.90
N SER A 640 20.58 -15.33 15.19
CA SER A 640 19.16 -15.49 15.52
C SER A 640 18.58 -16.85 15.12
N SER A 641 19.29 -17.66 14.35
CA SER A 641 18.89 -19.04 14.04
C SER A 641 20.08 -19.97 14.24
N PRO A 642 20.12 -20.75 15.34
CA PRO A 642 21.16 -21.79 15.50
C PRO A 642 21.01 -22.78 14.35
N ASN A 643 22.12 -23.27 13.86
CA ASN A 643 22.20 -24.25 12.79
C ASN A 643 21.84 -23.76 11.38
N LEU A 644 21.58 -22.44 11.16
CA LEU A 644 21.49 -21.88 9.81
C LEU A 644 22.73 -21.04 9.51
N ARG A 645 23.44 -21.38 8.44
CA ARG A 645 24.56 -20.59 7.96
C ARG A 645 24.05 -19.43 7.10
N CYS A 646 24.52 -18.21 7.39
CA CYS A 646 24.15 -16.97 6.67
C CYS A 646 25.41 -16.14 6.38
N ASP A 647 26.49 -16.79 5.93
CA ASP A 647 27.72 -16.12 5.49
C ASP A 647 27.61 -15.65 4.03
N THR A 648 28.61 -14.93 3.55
CA THR A 648 28.66 -14.43 2.17
C THR A 648 28.56 -15.56 1.13
N LYS A 649 29.13 -16.75 1.42
CA LYS A 649 29.04 -17.91 0.53
C LYS A 649 27.61 -18.41 0.41
N THR A 650 26.91 -18.48 1.53
CA THR A 650 25.47 -18.81 1.58
C THR A 650 24.63 -17.81 0.78
N LEU A 651 24.85 -16.50 0.99
CA LEU A 651 24.13 -15.46 0.25
C LEU A 651 24.35 -15.63 -1.27
N GLN A 652 25.60 -15.81 -1.70
CA GLN A 652 25.93 -15.97 -3.12
C GLN A 652 25.32 -17.24 -3.73
N ALA A 653 25.37 -18.38 -3.01
CA ALA A 653 24.80 -19.63 -3.50
C ALA A 653 23.27 -19.50 -3.72
N ASN A 654 22.57 -18.91 -2.75
CA ASN A 654 21.12 -18.74 -2.85
C ASN A 654 20.74 -17.66 -3.89
N TRP A 655 21.49 -16.57 -3.99
CA TRP A 655 21.28 -15.57 -5.04
C TRP A 655 21.41 -16.21 -6.43
N ASN A 656 22.49 -16.89 -6.70
CA ASN A 656 22.76 -17.53 -8.00
C ASN A 656 21.71 -18.58 -8.37
N TYR A 657 21.08 -19.22 -7.38
CA TYR A 657 20.08 -20.25 -7.62
C TYR A 657 18.69 -19.66 -7.81
N TYR A 658 18.25 -18.77 -6.92
CA TYR A 658 16.86 -18.31 -6.87
C TYR A 658 16.57 -17.11 -7.78
N SER A 659 17.54 -16.18 -7.98
CA SER A 659 17.31 -15.01 -8.82
C SER A 659 16.91 -15.36 -10.26
N PRO A 660 17.57 -16.28 -10.97
CA PRO A 660 17.16 -16.65 -12.34
C PRO A 660 15.79 -17.35 -12.44
N ARG A 661 15.31 -17.95 -11.33
CA ARG A 661 14.05 -18.68 -11.25
C ARG A 661 12.88 -17.80 -10.82
N THR A 662 13.13 -16.54 -10.48
CA THR A 662 12.10 -15.58 -10.07
C THR A 662 11.50 -14.88 -11.26
N ASP A 663 10.16 -14.85 -11.36
CA ASP A 663 9.45 -14.06 -12.36
C ASP A 663 9.53 -12.55 -12.01
N HIS A 664 10.62 -11.92 -12.41
CA HIS A 664 10.90 -10.52 -12.10
C HIS A 664 9.95 -9.53 -12.78
N THR A 665 9.31 -9.92 -13.88
CA THR A 665 8.50 -9.01 -14.70
C THR A 665 7.04 -9.03 -14.28
N TYR A 666 6.45 -10.23 -14.16
CA TYR A 666 5.02 -10.39 -13.92
C TYR A 666 4.70 -11.19 -12.64
N GLY A 667 5.70 -11.68 -11.90
CA GLY A 667 5.49 -12.46 -10.68
C GLY A 667 4.79 -11.69 -9.57
N SER A 668 5.49 -10.82 -8.88
CA SER A 668 4.92 -10.02 -7.78
C SER A 668 5.52 -8.62 -7.74
N SER A 669 4.75 -7.64 -7.23
CA SER A 669 5.27 -6.30 -6.94
C SER A 669 6.14 -6.25 -5.66
N LEU A 670 6.13 -7.31 -4.85
CA LEU A 670 6.91 -7.44 -3.62
C LEU A 670 8.38 -7.83 -3.91
N GLY A 671 8.60 -8.69 -4.91
CA GLY A 671 9.91 -9.25 -5.24
C GLY A 671 10.98 -8.24 -5.65
N PRO A 672 10.70 -7.26 -6.53
CA PRO A 672 11.73 -6.40 -7.08
C PRO A 672 12.56 -5.63 -6.05
N ALA A 673 11.93 -5.09 -4.99
CA ALA A 673 12.65 -4.38 -3.93
C ALA A 673 13.60 -5.32 -3.14
N ILE A 674 13.17 -6.54 -2.85
CA ILE A 674 14.00 -7.55 -2.17
C ILE A 674 15.18 -7.93 -3.04
N ASN A 675 14.97 -8.15 -4.35
CA ASN A 675 16.06 -8.44 -5.27
C ASN A 675 17.04 -7.27 -5.39
N ALA A 676 16.57 -6.02 -5.37
CA ALA A 676 17.44 -4.85 -5.36
C ALA A 676 18.36 -4.84 -4.12
N ILE A 677 17.82 -5.13 -2.93
CA ILE A 677 18.58 -5.20 -1.68
C ILE A 677 19.63 -6.32 -1.74
N MET A 678 19.21 -7.49 -2.18
CA MET A 678 20.09 -8.65 -2.27
C MET A 678 21.22 -8.44 -3.30
N ALA A 679 20.91 -7.84 -4.45
CA ALA A 679 21.91 -7.48 -5.46
C ALA A 679 22.91 -6.44 -4.92
N CYS A 680 22.49 -5.47 -4.09
CA CYS A 680 23.41 -4.58 -3.37
C CYS A 680 24.35 -5.37 -2.44
N ASP A 681 23.83 -6.37 -1.72
CA ASP A 681 24.66 -7.23 -0.85
C ASP A 681 25.66 -8.09 -1.64
N MET A 682 25.36 -8.38 -2.91
CA MET A 682 26.28 -9.09 -3.83
C MET A 682 27.22 -8.14 -4.58
N ASN A 683 27.20 -6.82 -4.31
CA ASN A 683 27.92 -5.78 -5.07
C ASN A 683 27.55 -5.71 -6.56
N GLN A 684 26.34 -6.12 -6.92
CA GLN A 684 25.79 -6.06 -8.29
C GLN A 684 24.92 -4.81 -8.46
N VAL A 685 25.55 -3.63 -8.39
CA VAL A 685 24.84 -2.33 -8.30
C VAL A 685 23.93 -2.05 -9.51
N GLU A 686 24.35 -2.42 -10.72
CA GLU A 686 23.57 -2.22 -11.94
C GLU A 686 22.31 -3.09 -11.94
N GLU A 687 22.42 -4.34 -11.50
CA GLU A 687 21.30 -5.24 -11.34
C GLU A 687 20.36 -4.76 -10.22
N ALA A 688 20.94 -4.33 -9.09
CA ALA A 688 20.19 -3.71 -8.00
C ALA A 688 19.37 -2.51 -8.47
N TYR A 689 19.98 -1.64 -9.28
CA TYR A 689 19.30 -0.46 -9.84
C TYR A 689 18.17 -0.85 -10.80
N THR A 690 18.37 -1.89 -11.61
CA THR A 690 17.33 -2.41 -12.50
C THR A 690 16.11 -2.91 -11.71
N HIS A 691 16.34 -3.69 -10.64
CA HIS A 691 15.27 -4.16 -9.77
C HIS A 691 14.60 -3.01 -8.99
N PHE A 692 15.39 -2.06 -8.50
CA PHE A 692 14.86 -0.85 -7.86
C PHE A 692 13.91 -0.08 -8.78
N LEU A 693 14.27 0.16 -10.04
CA LEU A 693 13.38 0.84 -11.00
C LEU A 693 12.10 0.04 -11.28
N ARG A 694 12.17 -1.30 -11.32
CA ARG A 694 10.96 -2.14 -11.46
C ARG A 694 9.98 -1.92 -10.31
N ALA A 695 10.48 -1.76 -9.08
CA ALA A 695 9.64 -1.43 -7.93
C ALA A 695 9.15 0.03 -7.98
N ALA A 696 10.06 0.97 -8.20
CA ALA A 696 9.80 2.40 -8.08
C ALA A 696 8.87 2.97 -9.17
N LEU A 697 8.85 2.34 -10.36
CA LEU A 697 8.05 2.78 -11.50
C LEU A 697 6.76 1.97 -11.70
N VAL A 698 6.49 0.99 -10.84
CA VAL A 698 5.36 0.05 -11.02
C VAL A 698 4.03 0.77 -11.21
N ASP A 699 3.77 1.81 -10.43
CA ASP A 699 2.53 2.59 -10.49
C ASP A 699 2.64 3.81 -11.41
N LEU A 700 3.78 4.51 -11.41
CA LEU A 700 3.98 5.70 -12.25
C LEU A 700 3.93 5.38 -13.76
N GLU A 701 4.50 4.26 -14.19
CA GLU A 701 4.54 3.84 -15.58
C GLU A 701 3.57 2.71 -15.92
N ASP A 702 2.81 2.23 -14.91
CA ASP A 702 1.89 1.09 -15.07
C ASP A 702 2.56 -0.12 -15.73
N THR A 703 3.76 -0.46 -15.28
CA THR A 703 4.60 -1.49 -15.90
C THR A 703 3.95 -2.87 -15.90
N ARG A 704 3.07 -3.14 -14.93
CA ARG A 704 2.34 -4.40 -14.77
C ARG A 704 0.90 -4.35 -15.31
N LYS A 705 0.44 -3.21 -15.83
CA LYS A 705 -0.92 -2.98 -16.36
C LYS A 705 -2.05 -3.19 -15.34
N ASN A 706 -1.76 -2.95 -14.07
CA ASN A 706 -2.72 -3.06 -12.97
C ASN A 706 -2.67 -1.90 -11.96
N ALA A 707 -1.97 -0.81 -12.27
CA ALA A 707 -1.94 0.38 -11.43
C ALA A 707 -3.33 1.06 -11.33
N ALA A 708 -4.20 0.88 -12.35
CA ALA A 708 -5.60 1.33 -12.29
C ALA A 708 -6.37 0.77 -11.09
N GLU A 709 -5.94 -0.35 -10.51
CA GLU A 709 -6.56 -1.04 -9.39
C GLU A 709 -6.16 -0.47 -8.01
N GLY A 710 -5.23 0.47 -7.98
CA GLY A 710 -4.69 1.13 -6.79
C GLY A 710 -3.16 1.02 -6.67
N ILE A 711 -2.56 1.89 -5.86
CA ILE A 711 -1.12 1.98 -5.60
C ILE A 711 -0.64 0.71 -4.86
N HIS A 712 0.50 0.17 -5.26
CA HIS A 712 1.13 -1.00 -4.62
C HIS A 712 1.89 -0.59 -3.35
N ALA A 713 1.24 -0.69 -2.18
CA ALA A 713 1.79 -0.30 -0.88
C ALA A 713 3.10 -1.02 -0.54
N ALA A 714 3.16 -2.34 -0.77
CA ALA A 714 4.37 -3.13 -0.53
C ALA A 714 5.53 -2.70 -1.43
N SER A 715 5.27 -2.41 -2.71
CA SER A 715 6.30 -1.88 -3.60
C SER A 715 6.81 -0.52 -3.12
N ALA A 716 5.91 0.37 -2.71
CA ALA A 716 6.25 1.70 -2.20
C ALA A 716 7.13 1.61 -0.93
N GLY A 717 6.79 0.74 0.01
CA GLY A 717 7.60 0.48 1.21
C GLY A 717 8.93 -0.20 0.88
N GLY A 718 8.90 -1.13 -0.07
CA GLY A 718 10.09 -1.81 -0.59
C GLY A 718 11.06 -0.85 -1.27
N VAL A 719 10.59 0.17 -1.99
CA VAL A 719 11.42 1.22 -2.58
C VAL A 719 12.24 1.94 -1.51
N TRP A 720 11.61 2.35 -0.40
CA TRP A 720 12.33 2.93 0.73
C TRP A 720 13.39 1.97 1.28
N GLN A 721 13.03 0.69 1.47
CA GLN A 721 13.95 -0.32 1.97
C GLN A 721 15.12 -0.55 0.99
N ALA A 722 14.89 -0.58 -0.32
CA ALA A 722 15.94 -0.71 -1.32
C ALA A 722 16.92 0.46 -1.28
N VAL A 723 16.42 1.69 -1.10
CA VAL A 723 17.28 2.87 -0.94
C VAL A 723 18.08 2.80 0.36
N VAL A 724 17.41 2.57 1.49
CA VAL A 724 18.03 2.68 2.82
C VAL A 724 18.82 1.43 3.19
N PHE A 725 18.25 0.25 3.04
CA PHE A 725 18.91 -1.00 3.42
C PHE A 725 19.73 -1.63 2.28
N GLY A 726 19.42 -1.29 1.02
CA GLY A 726 20.17 -1.70 -0.16
C GLY A 726 21.30 -0.71 -0.47
N PHE A 727 21.02 0.37 -1.18
CA PHE A 727 22.03 1.29 -1.71
C PHE A 727 22.80 2.07 -0.63
N ALA A 728 22.12 2.61 0.40
CA ALA A 728 22.80 3.22 1.53
C ALA A 728 23.45 2.18 2.47
N GLY A 729 23.05 0.93 2.33
CA GLY A 729 23.64 -0.18 3.07
C GLY A 729 23.50 -0.06 4.58
N ILE A 730 22.40 0.52 5.07
CA ILE A 730 22.16 0.66 6.51
C ILE A 730 22.14 -0.71 7.18
N ARG A 731 22.88 -0.79 8.30
CA ARG A 731 22.92 -1.94 9.21
C ARG A 731 22.66 -1.44 10.62
N ILE A 732 21.79 -2.16 11.33
CA ILE A 732 21.47 -1.81 12.72
C ILE A 732 22.46 -2.52 13.64
N ALA A 733 23.39 -1.74 14.21
CA ALA A 733 24.33 -2.21 15.23
C ALA A 733 23.74 -1.96 16.64
N PRO A 734 24.29 -2.58 17.69
CA PRO A 734 23.84 -2.34 19.08
C PRO A 734 23.85 -0.89 19.51
N PHE A 735 24.70 -0.06 18.88
CA PHE A 735 24.88 1.36 19.20
C PHE A 735 24.18 2.29 18.18
N GLY A 736 23.42 1.78 17.25
CA GLY A 736 22.64 2.54 16.27
C GLY A 736 22.86 2.13 14.82
N PRO A 737 22.21 2.80 13.87
CA PRO A 737 22.36 2.54 12.45
C PRO A 737 23.75 2.97 11.93
N ILE A 738 24.36 2.15 11.06
CA ILE A 738 25.62 2.43 10.37
C ILE A 738 25.39 2.29 8.87
N ALA A 739 26.02 3.16 8.05
CA ALA A 739 25.95 3.10 6.59
C ALA A 739 27.17 2.38 5.99
N CYS A 740 26.90 1.56 4.98
CA CYS A 740 27.90 0.90 4.12
C CYS A 740 27.42 1.06 2.66
N PRO A 741 27.54 2.27 2.06
CA PRO A 741 26.87 2.61 0.82
C PRO A 741 27.43 1.85 -0.39
N ASN A 742 26.54 1.49 -1.31
CA ASN A 742 26.83 0.93 -2.61
C ASN A 742 25.93 1.62 -3.64
N LEU A 743 26.27 2.90 -3.94
CA LEU A 743 25.41 3.78 -4.72
C LEU A 743 25.55 3.52 -6.23
N PRO A 744 24.45 3.61 -7.00
CA PRO A 744 24.52 3.62 -8.46
C PRO A 744 25.42 4.77 -8.98
N PRO A 745 26.13 4.60 -10.09
CA PRO A 745 27.01 5.65 -10.63
C PRO A 745 26.30 6.98 -10.95
N THR A 746 24.98 6.93 -11.20
CA THR A 746 24.15 8.12 -11.46
C THR A 746 23.85 8.90 -10.17
N TRP A 747 23.87 8.26 -8.99
CA TRP A 747 23.57 8.90 -7.73
C TRP A 747 24.80 9.60 -7.16
N LYS A 748 24.90 10.90 -7.38
CA LYS A 748 26.02 11.72 -6.88
C LYS A 748 25.97 11.90 -5.37
N ARG A 749 24.77 11.87 -4.79
CA ARG A 749 24.52 12.10 -3.37
C ARG A 749 23.22 11.47 -2.95
N LEU A 750 23.18 10.90 -1.76
CA LEU A 750 21.99 10.34 -1.12
C LEU A 750 21.89 10.89 0.30
N LYS A 751 20.77 11.56 0.62
CA LYS A 751 20.48 12.07 1.96
C LYS A 751 19.15 11.55 2.48
N PHE A 752 19.13 11.21 3.76
CA PHE A 752 17.90 10.83 4.47
C PHE A 752 18.10 10.88 5.98
N LYS A 753 17.00 10.78 6.74
CA LYS A 753 16.99 10.70 8.19
C LYS A 753 16.42 9.39 8.69
N LEU A 754 16.91 8.90 9.84
CA LEU A 754 16.37 7.72 10.54
C LEU A 754 16.19 8.03 12.02
N GLN A 755 15.08 7.57 12.56
CA GLN A 755 14.78 7.58 13.99
C GLN A 755 15.28 6.27 14.63
N TRP A 756 16.05 6.36 15.71
CA TRP A 756 16.51 5.19 16.46
C TRP A 756 16.66 5.56 17.95
N GLN A 757 15.89 4.89 18.81
CA GLN A 757 15.94 5.05 20.28
C GLN A 757 15.97 6.53 20.74
N ASN A 758 14.99 7.31 20.25
CA ASN A 758 14.83 8.74 20.53
C ASN A 758 15.95 9.66 19.96
N HIS A 759 16.77 9.15 19.06
CA HIS A 759 17.75 9.96 18.33
C HIS A 759 17.37 10.03 16.85
N CYS A 760 17.58 11.20 16.26
CA CYS A 760 17.49 11.40 14.81
C CYS A 760 18.90 11.31 14.20
N TYR A 761 19.11 10.34 13.33
CA TYR A 761 20.35 10.16 12.57
C TYR A 761 20.17 10.75 11.18
N GLU A 762 21.02 11.67 10.80
CA GLU A 762 21.07 12.23 9.44
C GLU A 762 22.27 11.63 8.70
N PHE A 763 21.99 11.08 7.53
CA PHE A 763 22.97 10.49 6.62
C PHE A 763 23.13 11.36 5.39
N ASP A 764 24.38 11.60 5.01
CA ASP A 764 24.77 12.30 3.80
C ASP A 764 25.87 11.49 3.13
N LEU A 765 25.53 10.80 2.06
CA LEU A 765 26.34 9.76 1.47
C LEU A 765 26.71 10.14 0.02
N THR A 766 27.99 10.00 -0.31
CA THR A 766 28.50 10.08 -1.69
C THR A 766 29.32 8.83 -1.97
N SER A 767 29.81 8.66 -3.20
CA SER A 767 30.72 7.57 -3.56
C SER A 767 32.09 7.67 -2.82
N GLU A 768 32.46 8.84 -2.31
CA GLU A 768 33.77 9.13 -1.73
C GLU A 768 33.69 9.34 -0.21
N GLU A 769 32.55 9.76 0.33
CA GLU A 769 32.43 10.18 1.72
C GLU A 769 31.11 9.72 2.35
N VAL A 770 31.21 9.26 3.59
CA VAL A 770 30.06 8.94 4.45
C VAL A 770 30.04 9.91 5.62
N THR A 771 29.05 10.80 5.66
CA THR A 771 28.81 11.68 6.80
C THR A 771 27.58 11.22 7.55
N GLN A 772 27.74 10.98 8.85
CA GLN A 772 26.66 10.62 9.76
C GLN A 772 26.67 11.57 10.95
N GLN A 773 25.53 12.20 11.21
CA GLN A 773 25.32 13.05 12.37
C GLN A 773 24.12 12.52 13.16
N HIS A 774 24.11 12.70 14.47
CA HIS A 774 22.95 12.36 15.31
C HIS A 774 22.68 13.50 16.31
N GLN A 775 21.40 13.71 16.59
CA GLN A 775 20.90 14.67 17.56
C GLN A 775 19.88 14.00 18.47
N GLU A 776 19.91 14.29 19.77
CA GLU A 776 18.81 13.90 20.65
C GLU A 776 17.53 14.63 20.25
N GLN A 777 16.45 13.91 20.05
CA GLN A 777 15.14 14.50 19.83
C GLN A 777 14.61 15.03 21.18
N ASN A 778 14.42 16.33 21.27
CA ASN A 778 13.49 16.88 22.25
C ASN A 778 12.09 16.35 21.85
N SER A 779 11.45 15.59 22.74
CA SER A 779 10.13 15.00 22.53
C SER A 779 9.11 16.09 22.16
N VAL A 780 9.00 16.39 20.87
CA VAL A 780 7.90 17.18 20.31
C VAL A 780 6.76 16.20 20.04
N SER A 781 5.87 16.10 20.99
CA SER A 781 4.62 15.37 20.84
C SER A 781 3.85 15.92 19.64
N LEU A 782 3.51 15.06 18.66
CA LEU A 782 2.54 15.32 17.57
C LEU A 782 1.12 15.70 18.11
N LEU A 783 0.92 15.65 19.43
CA LEU A 783 -0.34 15.96 20.13
C LEU A 783 -0.70 17.46 20.18
N ASN A 784 0.15 18.36 19.70
CA ASN A 784 -0.16 19.80 19.69
C ASN A 784 -0.92 20.28 18.45
N LEU A 785 -1.41 19.38 17.59
CA LEU A 785 -2.31 19.74 16.48
C LEU A 785 -3.80 19.67 16.86
N ALA A 786 -4.11 19.48 18.15
CA ALA A 786 -5.48 19.49 18.68
C ALA A 786 -5.66 20.71 19.62
N ALA A 787 -5.83 21.90 19.05
CA ALA A 787 -6.45 23.06 19.68
C ALA A 787 -7.23 23.86 18.63
#